data_6a384b2b7ad5ed938a2ee658bc3a1bdb
#
_entry.id   6a384b2b7ad5ed938a2ee658bc3a1bdb
#
_cell.length_a   1.000
_cell.length_b   1.000
_cell.length_c   1.000
_cell.angle_alpha   90.00
_cell.angle_beta   90.00
_cell.angle_gamma   90.00
#
_symmetry.space_group_name_H-M   'P 1'
#
loop_
_entity.id
_entity.type
_entity.pdbx_description
1 polymer ?
#
loop_
_entity_poly.entity_id
_entity_poly.type
_entity_poly.pdbx_seq_one_letter_code
_entity_poly.pdbx_strand_id
1 'polypeptide(L)'
;MNLKKEMIIIDGNFRIDINSCVYNPKNYSYIIKFNNSNKLYSFSRKRVKYLTNPVLIKLDNYVFYVNNELLKNIKEIYKFDYYNDFYYRVFFKNNDCNDFKSDELKKVNKDSHNVIKYMKDVSSLTSLSTDNGDKLLCKQMEKIKIDNLDMALVNYLKISDDLTKPNDIETLIFPFGCNSSQYEAVENAIYNKISIVEGPPGTGKTQTILNIIANIVVRGMTCQVVSNNNPAIKNIDEKLKKYNLDFFEALLGRKSNKNSFIEEQNPIIPDFSLYKNVDINDLVITLKNDNEIVRKVYNTKKEIANLIQKKNELELEYKYFKELIRGQKIELLKLKKYNLNKLKVLWNELLIIDDLRLFDKIKYIFLYRIGDFKFYKNDLNKILKSLQNQIYLDEINEIKNQIIVKENFVDSNKAKEDEFIKCSMDYFKKYLSLKYKEKRKKYTVDEIRENYDQFLNDYPVILSTTYSSRSTFNDKFKFDYIIMDEASQIDVVTGTLALSCAKYAVIIGDEKQLSNVIPNNIVKETNRIFNEYNLDKCYSYSLNNFLSSVKNAIPNVQSKMLVEHYRCHPKIINFCNKKFYNNELVIMTKDNNENDVIKVIRTVKGNLSRNKSNQRQVEEIKKIISKSKEDIGIIAPYNNQVELVKENLGDIEVNTVHKYQGREKDTIIISTVEDDISDFVGDAKILNVAVSRAKKHLYFIVTGNEIKNSNVKDFIDYVDYNNMEIINSKIYSSFDLLYKQYEMERLEFFKKHKRILKYDSENIIYYLIKKILNDYDNLQFHFHQSVNDLIRDKSLLTEEEKMYASHHNTHLDFYIFKKIGDKPILAIEVDGYDNHKKGTKQYEKDQLKNSILDKYDIPWIRLKTNGSAEEDRIRCKLDEILERDNK
;
A
#
# COMPACT_ATOMS: atom_id res chain seq x y z
N MET A 1 -56.27 -11.14 34.92
CA MET A 1 -55.75 -10.69 33.61
C MET A 1 -54.81 -11.74 33.08
N ASN A 2 -54.87 -12.06 31.80
CA ASN A 2 -53.95 -13.02 31.19
C ASN A 2 -52.76 -12.28 30.55
N LEU A 3 -51.62 -12.30 31.20
CA LEU A 3 -50.42 -11.59 30.78
C LEU A 3 -49.92 -12.00 29.39
N LYS A 4 -50.27 -13.19 28.88
CA LYS A 4 -49.93 -13.64 27.52
C LYS A 4 -50.91 -13.15 26.44
N LYS A 5 -52.01 -12.57 26.82
CA LYS A 5 -53.05 -12.12 25.87
C LYS A 5 -53.35 -10.62 25.97
N GLU A 6 -52.97 -10.00 27.08
CA GLU A 6 -53.38 -8.64 27.39
C GLU A 6 -52.22 -7.82 27.96
N MET A 7 -52.06 -6.57 27.53
CA MET A 7 -51.10 -5.60 28.06
C MET A 7 -51.81 -4.29 28.36
N ILE A 8 -51.54 -3.70 29.51
CA ILE A 8 -52.11 -2.44 29.94
C ILE A 8 -51.02 -1.46 30.30
N ILE A 9 -51.12 -0.26 29.74
CA ILE A 9 -50.22 0.86 29.99
C ILE A 9 -51.04 2.02 30.50
N ILE A 10 -50.69 2.54 31.69
CA ILE A 10 -51.37 3.67 32.33
C ILE A 10 -50.36 4.83 32.45
N ASP A 11 -50.68 5.98 31.89
CA ASP A 11 -49.79 7.18 31.88
C ASP A 11 -48.37 6.88 31.41
N GLY A 12 -48.24 6.01 30.38
CA GLY A 12 -46.97 5.60 29.82
C GLY A 12 -46.23 4.48 30.59
N ASN A 13 -46.73 4.06 31.75
CA ASN A 13 -46.12 3.01 32.58
C ASN A 13 -46.80 1.65 32.35
N PHE A 14 -45.99 0.60 32.15
CA PHE A 14 -46.48 -0.77 32.03
C PHE A 14 -47.01 -1.27 33.37
N ARG A 15 -48.14 -1.98 33.33
CA ARG A 15 -48.82 -2.48 34.57
C ARG A 15 -49.07 -3.99 34.41
N ILE A 16 -48.41 -4.79 35.24
CA ILE A 16 -48.62 -6.24 35.34
C ILE A 16 -49.42 -6.65 36.58
N ASP A 17 -49.64 -5.70 37.47
CA ASP A 17 -50.31 -5.87 38.78
C ASP A 17 -51.83 -5.70 38.69
N ILE A 18 -52.44 -5.87 37.51
CA ILE A 18 -53.89 -5.69 37.28
C ILE A 18 -54.62 -7.02 37.30
N ASN A 19 -55.68 -7.06 38.11
CA ASN A 19 -56.61 -8.18 38.19
C ASN A 19 -57.65 -8.15 37.06
N SER A 20 -58.32 -7.01 36.86
CA SER A 20 -59.30 -6.83 35.79
C SER A 20 -59.27 -5.40 35.25
N CYS A 21 -59.60 -5.28 33.94
CA CYS A 21 -59.72 -4.03 33.22
C CYS A 21 -60.93 -4.09 32.29
N VAL A 22 -61.94 -3.23 32.53
CA VAL A 22 -63.19 -3.19 31.80
C VAL A 22 -63.47 -1.78 31.26
N TYR A 23 -63.72 -1.65 29.97
CA TYR A 23 -64.08 -0.38 29.38
C TYR A 23 -65.55 -0.02 29.68
N ASN A 24 -65.78 1.17 30.19
CA ASN A 24 -67.14 1.76 30.42
C ASN A 24 -67.44 2.80 29.34
N PRO A 25 -68.30 2.45 28.36
CA PRO A 25 -68.59 3.37 27.24
C PRO A 25 -69.40 4.61 27.67
N LYS A 26 -70.10 4.55 28.80
CA LYS A 26 -70.93 5.68 29.26
C LYS A 26 -70.02 6.87 29.71
N ASN A 27 -68.88 6.58 30.31
CA ASN A 27 -67.96 7.59 30.86
C ASN A 27 -66.68 7.71 30.12
N TYR A 28 -66.52 7.02 28.98
CA TYR A 28 -65.25 6.94 28.20
C TYR A 28 -64.02 6.64 29.07
N SER A 29 -64.20 5.71 30.04
CA SER A 29 -63.15 5.37 31.01
C SER A 29 -62.94 3.87 31.13
N TYR A 30 -61.71 3.46 31.58
CA TYR A 30 -61.44 2.09 31.97
C TYR A 30 -61.60 1.94 33.48
N ILE A 31 -62.32 0.93 33.93
CA ILE A 31 -62.42 0.54 35.33
C ILE A 31 -61.42 -0.57 35.59
N ILE A 32 -60.44 -0.29 36.44
CA ILE A 32 -59.28 -1.15 36.68
C ILE A 32 -59.27 -1.58 38.14
N LYS A 33 -59.12 -2.87 38.41
CA LYS A 33 -58.84 -3.47 39.69
C LYS A 33 -57.40 -3.96 39.77
N PHE A 34 -56.66 -3.51 40.75
CA PHE A 34 -55.29 -3.98 40.98
C PHE A 34 -55.26 -5.23 41.87
N ASN A 35 -54.23 -6.09 41.73
CA ASN A 35 -54.11 -7.34 42.47
C ASN A 35 -54.07 -7.10 44.00
N ASN A 36 -53.45 -6.00 44.44
CA ASN A 36 -53.21 -5.66 45.85
C ASN A 36 -54.27 -4.67 46.41
N SER A 37 -55.43 -4.49 45.72
CA SER A 37 -56.46 -3.55 46.13
C SER A 37 -57.87 -4.09 45.85
N ASN A 38 -58.76 -4.00 46.84
CA ASN A 38 -60.19 -4.27 46.60
C ASN A 38 -60.93 -3.10 45.97
N LYS A 39 -60.30 -1.94 45.78
CA LYS A 39 -60.93 -0.74 45.20
C LYS A 39 -60.86 -0.81 43.67
N LEU A 40 -61.93 -0.27 43.04
CA LEU A 40 -62.05 -0.05 41.63
C LEU A 40 -61.58 1.37 41.28
N TYR A 41 -60.71 1.51 40.38
CA TYR A 41 -60.11 2.79 39.93
C TYR A 41 -60.61 3.09 38.51
N SER A 42 -61.06 4.33 38.29
CA SER A 42 -61.51 4.77 36.99
C SER A 42 -60.48 5.69 36.36
N PHE A 43 -59.99 5.31 35.15
CA PHE A 43 -59.02 6.10 34.37
C PHE A 43 -59.66 6.51 33.04
N SER A 44 -59.47 7.74 32.61
CA SER A 44 -59.98 8.18 31.31
C SER A 44 -59.31 7.40 30.17
N ARG A 45 -60.04 7.21 29.06
CA ARG A 45 -59.52 6.50 27.86
C ARG A 45 -58.18 7.05 27.36
N LYS A 46 -57.92 8.35 27.53
CA LYS A 46 -56.66 8.97 27.11
C LYS A 46 -55.46 8.55 27.95
N ARG A 47 -55.65 8.06 29.14
CA ARG A 47 -54.60 7.64 30.08
C ARG A 47 -54.27 6.17 30.02
N VAL A 48 -55.09 5.35 29.36
CA VAL A 48 -54.97 3.90 29.33
C VAL A 48 -54.83 3.41 27.90
N LYS A 49 -53.77 2.68 27.61
CA LYS A 49 -53.62 1.86 26.41
C LYS A 49 -53.90 0.42 26.84
N TYR A 50 -54.99 -0.18 26.31
CA TYR A 50 -55.35 -1.58 26.52
C TYR A 50 -55.15 -2.33 25.23
N LEU A 51 -54.18 -3.26 25.22
CA LEU A 51 -53.73 -4.00 24.06
C LEU A 51 -54.12 -5.48 24.22
N THR A 52 -54.62 -6.07 23.15
CA THR A 52 -55.07 -7.46 23.08
C THR A 52 -54.60 -8.11 21.80
N ASN A 53 -54.74 -9.43 21.71
CA ASN A 53 -54.38 -10.21 20.50
C ASN A 53 -52.91 -10.07 20.08
N PRO A 54 -51.97 -10.35 20.96
CA PRO A 54 -50.56 -10.27 20.62
C PRO A 54 -50.12 -11.36 19.65
N VAL A 55 -49.07 -11.08 18.91
CA VAL A 55 -48.38 -12.04 18.03
C VAL A 55 -47.18 -12.65 18.78
N LEU A 56 -47.14 -14.00 18.84
CA LEU A 56 -46.00 -14.72 19.40
C LEU A 56 -44.86 -14.67 18.41
N ILE A 57 -43.70 -14.20 18.83
CA ILE A 57 -42.48 -14.13 18.03
C ILE A 57 -41.75 -15.45 18.12
N LYS A 58 -41.44 -16.05 16.96
CA LYS A 58 -40.59 -17.24 16.86
C LYS A 58 -39.14 -16.88 17.25
N LEU A 59 -38.63 -17.49 18.32
CA LEU A 59 -37.28 -17.21 18.85
C LEU A 59 -36.14 -17.87 18.03
N ASP A 60 -36.48 -18.88 17.22
CA ASP A 60 -35.44 -19.69 16.51
C ASP A 60 -34.61 -18.88 15.52
N ASN A 61 -35.20 -17.83 14.92
CA ASN A 61 -34.54 -17.05 13.88
C ASN A 61 -33.95 -15.72 14.38
N TYR A 62 -34.16 -15.36 15.66
CA TYR A 62 -33.83 -14.03 16.16
C TYR A 62 -33.12 -14.07 17.49
N VAL A 63 -32.28 -13.03 17.69
CA VAL A 63 -31.66 -12.68 18.97
C VAL A 63 -32.18 -11.30 19.36
N PHE A 64 -32.37 -11.04 20.67
CA PHE A 64 -32.95 -9.82 21.16
C PHE A 64 -32.01 -9.07 22.09
N TYR A 65 -31.99 -7.74 21.94
CA TYR A 65 -31.16 -6.83 22.73
C TYR A 65 -32.06 -5.75 23.36
N VAL A 66 -31.76 -5.38 24.62
CA VAL A 66 -32.39 -4.26 25.34
C VAL A 66 -31.29 -3.29 25.72
N ASN A 67 -31.46 -2.00 25.44
CA ASN A 67 -30.42 -0.98 25.64
C ASN A 67 -29.04 -1.40 25.11
N ASN A 68 -29.01 -2.02 23.91
CA ASN A 68 -27.85 -2.58 23.25
C ASN A 68 -27.20 -3.80 23.95
N GLU A 69 -27.74 -4.32 25.04
CA GLU A 69 -27.26 -5.52 25.72
C GLU A 69 -28.08 -6.75 25.36
N LEU A 70 -27.39 -7.90 25.22
CA LEU A 70 -28.04 -9.18 24.87
C LEU A 70 -29.00 -9.64 25.95
N LEU A 71 -30.26 -9.82 25.57
CA LEU A 71 -31.30 -10.37 26.47
C LEU A 71 -31.16 -11.90 26.51
N LYS A 72 -30.89 -12.43 27.71
CA LYS A 72 -30.63 -13.87 27.93
C LYS A 72 -31.83 -14.55 28.60
N ASN A 73 -31.85 -15.88 28.52
CA ASN A 73 -32.84 -16.73 29.18
C ASN A 73 -34.29 -16.47 28.78
N ILE A 74 -34.56 -16.04 27.59
CA ILE A 74 -35.88 -15.81 27.04
C ILE A 74 -36.62 -17.14 26.89
N LYS A 75 -37.89 -17.19 27.32
CA LYS A 75 -38.80 -18.29 27.11
C LYS A 75 -39.80 -18.02 25.97
N GLU A 76 -40.43 -16.86 25.98
CA GLU A 76 -41.40 -16.42 24.97
C GLU A 76 -41.42 -14.92 24.85
N ILE A 77 -41.67 -14.38 23.65
CA ILE A 77 -41.88 -12.95 23.39
C ILE A 77 -43.22 -12.76 22.67
N TYR A 78 -44.03 -11.84 23.18
CA TYR A 78 -45.30 -11.42 22.62
C TYR A 78 -45.20 -9.97 22.14
N LYS A 79 -45.56 -9.71 20.85
CA LYS A 79 -45.69 -8.37 20.28
C LYS A 79 -47.14 -7.93 20.33
N PHE A 80 -47.39 -6.79 20.93
CA PHE A 80 -48.69 -6.14 21.04
C PHE A 80 -48.71 -4.90 20.14
N ASP A 81 -49.59 -4.86 19.14
CA ASP A 81 -49.74 -3.72 18.24
C ASP A 81 -50.78 -2.69 18.81
N TYR A 82 -50.49 -1.40 18.67
CA TYR A 82 -51.36 -0.29 19.09
C TYR A 82 -51.26 0.88 18.13
N TYR A 83 -52.17 0.98 17.16
CA TYR A 83 -52.16 1.94 16.06
C TYR A 83 -50.81 1.90 15.27
N ASN A 84 -50.03 2.97 15.35
CA ASN A 84 -48.72 3.04 14.69
C ASN A 84 -47.57 2.60 15.61
N ASP A 85 -47.84 2.29 16.87
CA ASP A 85 -46.87 1.83 17.87
C ASP A 85 -47.01 0.33 18.11
N PHE A 86 -46.01 -0.28 18.68
CA PHE A 86 -46.04 -1.63 19.19
C PHE A 86 -45.18 -1.77 20.45
N TYR A 87 -45.50 -2.80 21.24
CA TYR A 87 -44.85 -3.07 22.51
C TYR A 87 -44.54 -4.56 22.61
N TYR A 88 -43.56 -4.90 23.41
CA TYR A 88 -43.14 -6.29 23.60
C TYR A 88 -43.31 -6.67 25.07
N ARG A 89 -43.75 -7.91 25.30
CA ARG A 89 -43.71 -8.58 26.60
C ARG A 89 -42.82 -9.81 26.47
N VAL A 90 -41.79 -9.85 27.29
CA VAL A 90 -40.78 -10.93 27.31
C VAL A 90 -40.98 -11.75 28.57
N PHE A 91 -41.18 -13.05 28.40
CA PHE A 91 -41.18 -14.03 29.49
C PHE A 91 -39.83 -14.73 29.54
N PHE A 92 -39.25 -14.80 30.72
CA PHE A 92 -38.00 -15.45 30.98
C PHE A 92 -38.17 -16.87 31.50
N LYS A 93 -37.08 -17.67 31.46
CA LYS A 93 -37.10 -19.06 31.96
C LYS A 93 -37.30 -19.19 33.46
N ASN A 94 -37.01 -18.17 34.21
CA ASN A 94 -37.31 -18.06 35.66
C ASN A 94 -38.75 -17.65 35.98
N ASN A 95 -39.62 -17.59 34.98
CA ASN A 95 -41.04 -17.15 35.01
C ASN A 95 -41.27 -15.65 35.27
N ASP A 96 -40.22 -14.82 35.32
CA ASP A 96 -40.37 -13.38 35.31
C ASP A 96 -40.82 -12.86 33.95
N CYS A 97 -41.41 -11.68 33.90
CA CYS A 97 -41.74 -11.01 32.66
C CYS A 97 -41.46 -9.50 32.74
N ASN A 98 -40.92 -8.96 31.62
CA ASN A 98 -40.69 -7.54 31.44
C ASN A 98 -41.35 -7.04 30.19
N ASP A 99 -41.80 -5.79 30.21
CA ASP A 99 -42.38 -5.10 29.10
C ASP A 99 -41.44 -4.05 28.55
N PHE A 100 -41.42 -3.89 27.22
CA PHE A 100 -40.52 -3.00 26.51
C PHE A 100 -41.30 -2.25 25.42
N LYS A 101 -40.91 -1.01 25.17
CA LYS A 101 -41.31 -0.25 23.97
C LYS A 101 -40.60 -0.75 22.73
N SER A 102 -41.14 -0.39 21.57
CA SER A 102 -40.62 -0.79 20.26
C SER A 102 -39.17 -0.34 20.04
N ASP A 103 -38.73 0.79 20.58
CA ASP A 103 -37.40 1.38 20.49
C ASP A 103 -36.42 0.78 21.50
N GLU A 104 -36.92 0.22 22.61
CA GLU A 104 -36.07 -0.37 23.67
C GLU A 104 -35.62 -1.80 23.34
N LEU A 105 -36.44 -2.60 22.60
CA LEU A 105 -36.15 -3.99 22.26
C LEU A 105 -35.79 -4.13 20.78
N LYS A 106 -34.52 -4.36 20.46
CA LYS A 106 -34.04 -4.60 19.12
C LYS A 106 -34.04 -6.09 18.79
N LYS A 107 -34.65 -6.44 17.64
CA LYS A 107 -34.75 -7.78 17.10
C LYS A 107 -33.71 -7.97 15.98
N VAL A 108 -32.80 -8.92 16.10
CA VAL A 108 -31.68 -9.18 15.16
C VAL A 108 -31.79 -10.59 14.60
N ASN A 109 -31.61 -10.74 13.26
CA ASN A 109 -31.62 -12.04 12.61
C ASN A 109 -30.37 -12.87 13.04
N LYS A 110 -30.55 -14.17 13.32
CA LYS A 110 -29.45 -15.09 13.64
C LYS A 110 -28.50 -15.33 12.49
N ASP A 111 -28.87 -15.05 11.24
CA ASP A 111 -27.98 -15.22 10.08
C ASP A 111 -26.71 -14.39 10.19
N SER A 112 -26.78 -13.20 10.78
CA SER A 112 -25.62 -12.37 11.12
C SER A 112 -24.60 -13.10 12.02
N HIS A 113 -25.03 -14.05 12.83
CA HIS A 113 -24.16 -14.87 13.67
C HIS A 113 -23.50 -16.00 12.90
N ASN A 114 -24.05 -16.41 11.73
CA ASN A 114 -23.43 -17.42 10.87
C ASN A 114 -22.12 -16.91 10.27
N VAL A 115 -21.97 -15.60 10.05
CA VAL A 115 -20.71 -14.99 9.64
C VAL A 115 -19.60 -15.27 10.66
N ILE A 116 -19.87 -15.11 11.95
CA ILE A 116 -18.88 -15.39 13.01
C ILE A 116 -18.57 -16.89 13.09
N LYS A 117 -19.54 -17.77 12.87
CA LYS A 117 -19.29 -19.25 12.84
C LYS A 117 -18.38 -19.58 11.66
N TYR A 118 -18.69 -19.08 10.48
CA TYR A 118 -17.84 -19.21 9.29
C TYR A 118 -16.41 -18.74 9.58
N MET A 119 -16.24 -17.54 10.18
CA MET A 119 -14.91 -17.01 10.51
C MET A 119 -14.16 -17.91 11.50
N LYS A 120 -14.87 -18.52 12.47
CA LYS A 120 -14.28 -19.49 13.41
C LYS A 120 -13.80 -20.73 12.68
N ASP A 121 -14.60 -21.29 11.77
CA ASP A 121 -14.22 -22.48 11.01
C ASP A 121 -13.01 -22.19 10.10
N VAL A 122 -13.02 -21.07 9.40
CA VAL A 122 -11.87 -20.63 8.59
C VAL A 122 -10.64 -20.41 9.46
N SER A 123 -10.78 -19.86 10.66
CA SER A 123 -9.66 -19.66 11.58
C SER A 123 -8.96 -20.96 11.99
N SER A 124 -9.68 -22.08 11.99
CA SER A 124 -9.12 -23.39 12.27
C SER A 124 -8.13 -23.86 11.20
N LEU A 125 -8.31 -23.40 9.94
CA LEU A 125 -7.43 -23.70 8.80
C LEU A 125 -6.26 -22.72 8.68
N THR A 126 -6.48 -21.45 9.00
CA THR A 126 -5.51 -20.37 8.76
C THR A 126 -4.65 -20.05 9.97
N SER A 127 -4.93 -20.65 11.12
CA SER A 127 -4.22 -20.43 12.37
C SER A 127 -2.81 -20.96 12.32
N LEU A 128 -1.82 -20.14 12.68
CA LEU A 128 -0.46 -20.59 12.92
C LEU A 128 -0.45 -21.47 14.18
N SER A 129 0.19 -22.65 14.09
CA SER A 129 0.41 -23.52 15.24
C SER A 129 1.62 -23.03 16.04
N THR A 130 1.50 -23.00 17.37
CA THR A 130 2.66 -22.84 18.25
C THR A 130 3.47 -24.14 18.33
N ASP A 131 4.65 -24.09 18.92
CA ASP A 131 5.50 -25.27 19.18
C ASP A 131 4.73 -26.36 19.94
N ASN A 132 3.72 -25.99 20.72
CA ASN A 132 2.83 -26.88 21.47
C ASN A 132 1.58 -27.33 20.68
N GLY A 133 1.49 -27.00 19.38
CA GLY A 133 0.35 -27.35 18.53
C GLY A 133 -0.90 -26.48 18.71
N ASP A 134 -0.84 -25.43 19.52
CA ASP A 134 -1.97 -24.54 19.79
C ASP A 134 -2.25 -23.59 18.62
N LYS A 135 -3.49 -23.57 18.16
CA LYS A 135 -3.99 -22.66 17.12
C LYS A 135 -4.46 -21.35 17.74
N LEU A 136 -3.55 -20.37 17.86
CA LEU A 136 -3.80 -19.10 18.57
C LEU A 136 -4.98 -18.31 18.02
N LEU A 137 -5.08 -18.14 16.70
CA LEU A 137 -6.17 -17.37 16.07
C LEU A 137 -7.52 -18.04 16.34
N CYS A 138 -7.61 -19.36 16.21
CA CYS A 138 -8.83 -20.11 16.49
C CYS A 138 -9.30 -19.89 17.95
N LYS A 139 -8.39 -20.05 18.93
CA LYS A 139 -8.69 -19.80 20.35
C LYS A 139 -9.19 -18.37 20.60
N GLN A 140 -8.64 -17.37 19.91
CA GLN A 140 -9.09 -15.98 20.06
C GLN A 140 -10.45 -15.75 19.38
N MET A 141 -10.68 -16.35 18.22
CA MET A 141 -11.97 -16.26 17.50
C MET A 141 -13.12 -16.91 18.28
N GLU A 142 -12.86 -18.01 18.99
CA GLU A 142 -13.87 -18.66 19.85
C GLU A 142 -14.40 -17.75 20.97
N LYS A 143 -13.59 -16.80 21.42
CA LYS A 143 -13.94 -15.85 22.48
C LYS A 143 -14.84 -14.69 22.00
N ILE A 144 -15.02 -14.55 20.69
CA ILE A 144 -15.90 -13.48 20.16
C ILE A 144 -17.36 -13.79 20.52
N LYS A 145 -17.97 -12.85 21.26
CA LYS A 145 -19.39 -12.85 21.60
C LYS A 145 -19.98 -11.50 21.23
N ILE A 146 -21.21 -11.52 20.69
CA ILE A 146 -21.96 -10.31 20.38
C ILE A 146 -22.93 -10.09 21.55
N ASP A 147 -22.38 -9.68 22.67
CA ASP A 147 -23.15 -9.43 23.90
C ASP A 147 -23.68 -7.99 23.97
N ASN A 148 -23.13 -7.08 23.19
CA ASN A 148 -23.48 -5.67 23.12
C ASN A 148 -23.52 -5.18 21.66
N LEU A 149 -24.51 -4.36 21.31
CA LEU A 149 -24.67 -3.75 19.99
C LEU A 149 -23.85 -2.47 19.79
N ASP A 150 -23.23 -1.95 20.82
CA ASP A 150 -22.34 -0.78 20.75
C ASP A 150 -20.89 -1.19 20.44
N MET A 151 -20.70 -1.84 19.29
CA MET A 151 -19.42 -2.33 18.82
C MET A 151 -19.31 -2.16 17.29
N ALA A 152 -18.15 -1.83 16.80
CA ALA A 152 -17.87 -1.72 15.35
C ALA A 152 -18.21 -3.02 14.59
N LEU A 153 -17.97 -4.18 15.21
CA LEU A 153 -18.31 -5.49 14.65
C LEU A 153 -19.81 -5.62 14.28
N VAL A 154 -20.70 -5.00 15.02
CA VAL A 154 -22.15 -5.06 14.80
C VAL A 154 -22.57 -4.43 13.48
N ASN A 155 -21.95 -3.30 13.12
CA ASN A 155 -22.16 -2.66 11.83
C ASN A 155 -21.60 -3.51 10.68
N TYR A 156 -20.39 -4.07 10.85
CA TYR A 156 -19.80 -4.95 9.86
C TYR A 156 -20.65 -6.20 9.59
N LEU A 157 -21.27 -6.76 10.60
CA LEU A 157 -22.18 -7.92 10.50
C LEU A 157 -23.58 -7.55 10.00
N LYS A 158 -23.85 -6.32 9.60
CA LYS A 158 -25.17 -5.81 9.16
C LYS A 158 -26.27 -6.01 10.21
N ILE A 159 -25.92 -5.93 11.49
CA ILE A 159 -26.86 -6.01 12.61
C ILE A 159 -27.44 -4.62 12.91
N SER A 160 -26.67 -3.57 12.69
CA SER A 160 -27.08 -2.17 12.82
C SER A 160 -26.57 -1.35 11.65
N ASP A 161 -27.42 -0.50 11.08
CA ASP A 161 -27.09 0.42 10.00
C ASP A 161 -26.72 1.82 10.51
N ASP A 162 -26.80 2.05 11.83
CA ASP A 162 -26.45 3.34 12.43
C ASP A 162 -24.93 3.50 12.50
N LEU A 163 -24.40 4.35 11.61
CA LEU A 163 -22.98 4.64 11.48
C LEU A 163 -22.57 5.97 12.14
N THR A 164 -23.54 6.78 12.59
CA THR A 164 -23.25 8.09 13.17
C THR A 164 -23.03 8.03 14.67
N LYS A 165 -22.19 8.91 15.18
CA LYS A 165 -22.05 9.15 16.63
C LYS A 165 -22.93 10.31 17.05
N PRO A 166 -23.38 10.36 18.33
CA PRO A 166 -24.01 11.55 18.87
C PRO A 166 -23.07 12.75 18.70
N ASN A 167 -23.58 13.85 18.11
CA ASN A 167 -22.78 15.05 17.85
C ASN A 167 -22.57 15.85 19.14
N ASP A 168 -21.41 15.67 19.77
CA ASP A 168 -20.79 16.75 20.56
C ASP A 168 -19.68 17.35 19.68
N ILE A 169 -19.97 18.50 19.09
CA ILE A 169 -19.05 19.21 18.17
C ILE A 169 -17.95 19.86 19.02
N GLU A 170 -17.00 19.07 19.44
CA GLU A 170 -15.75 19.58 19.96
C GLU A 170 -14.81 19.95 18.81
N THR A 171 -13.96 20.92 19.07
CA THR A 171 -12.95 21.38 18.11
C THR A 171 -11.99 20.26 17.72
N LEU A 172 -11.75 20.06 16.44
CA LEU A 172 -10.70 19.17 15.95
C LEU A 172 -9.33 19.83 16.07
N ILE A 173 -8.33 19.04 16.40
CA ILE A 173 -6.93 19.47 16.50
C ILE A 173 -6.05 18.72 15.51
N PHE A 174 -5.03 19.40 14.99
CA PHE A 174 -4.08 18.86 14.04
C PHE A 174 -2.63 19.13 14.44
N PRO A 175 -2.16 18.60 15.58
CA PRO A 175 -0.84 18.91 16.14
C PRO A 175 0.33 18.49 15.23
N PHE A 176 0.09 17.57 14.30
CA PHE A 176 1.12 17.09 13.37
C PHE A 176 1.00 17.74 11.98
N GLY A 177 0.16 18.79 11.84
CA GLY A 177 -0.20 19.37 10.55
C GLY A 177 -1.11 18.46 9.73
N CYS A 178 -1.73 19.01 8.70
CA CYS A 178 -2.55 18.22 7.77
C CYS A 178 -2.65 18.92 6.40
N ASN A 179 -3.31 18.27 5.47
CA ASN A 179 -3.79 18.83 4.21
C ASN A 179 -5.32 18.68 4.11
N SER A 180 -5.91 19.09 2.99
CA SER A 180 -7.36 19.07 2.80
C SER A 180 -7.96 17.67 2.97
N SER A 181 -7.40 16.64 2.31
CA SER A 181 -7.96 15.29 2.39
C SER A 181 -7.70 14.62 3.75
N GLN A 182 -6.57 14.90 4.38
CA GLN A 182 -6.28 14.43 5.74
C GLN A 182 -7.21 15.06 6.78
N TYR A 183 -7.53 16.36 6.63
CA TYR A 183 -8.51 17.03 7.49
C TYR A 183 -9.86 16.31 7.46
N GLU A 184 -10.40 16.09 6.27
CA GLU A 184 -11.68 15.40 6.10
C GLU A 184 -11.61 13.93 6.58
N ALA A 185 -10.48 13.25 6.43
CA ALA A 185 -10.30 11.88 6.92
C ALA A 185 -10.32 11.82 8.45
N VAL A 186 -9.70 12.79 9.15
CA VAL A 186 -9.75 12.90 10.61
C VAL A 186 -11.17 13.25 11.06
N GLU A 187 -11.83 14.19 10.39
CA GLU A 187 -13.21 14.56 10.63
C GLU A 187 -14.15 13.34 10.55
N ASN A 188 -14.06 12.56 9.48
CA ASN A 188 -14.83 11.32 9.31
C ASN A 188 -14.53 10.28 10.40
N ALA A 189 -13.27 10.12 10.80
CA ALA A 189 -12.88 9.18 11.84
C ALA A 189 -13.45 9.52 13.21
N ILE A 190 -13.58 10.79 13.53
CA ILE A 190 -14.09 11.25 14.82
C ILE A 190 -15.63 11.24 14.87
N TYR A 191 -16.32 11.57 13.77
CA TYR A 191 -17.78 11.69 13.77
C TYR A 191 -18.54 10.42 13.39
N ASN A 192 -17.88 9.39 12.85
CA ASN A 192 -18.54 8.14 12.46
C ASN A 192 -18.07 6.95 13.30
N LYS A 193 -18.95 5.95 13.47
CA LYS A 193 -18.63 4.70 14.19
C LYS A 193 -17.59 3.87 13.44
N ILE A 194 -17.71 3.82 12.11
CA ILE A 194 -16.74 3.21 11.23
C ILE A 194 -16.42 4.20 10.11
N SER A 195 -15.14 4.40 9.84
CA SER A 195 -14.65 5.19 8.71
C SER A 195 -13.53 4.48 7.98
N ILE A 196 -13.41 4.76 6.68
CA ILE A 196 -12.35 4.24 5.83
C ILE A 196 -11.48 5.40 5.37
N VAL A 197 -10.16 5.20 5.44
CA VAL A 197 -9.16 6.11 4.89
C VAL A 197 -8.38 5.37 3.82
N GLU A 198 -8.65 5.71 2.54
CA GLU A 198 -7.88 5.19 1.43
C GLU A 198 -6.59 6.01 1.31
N GLY A 199 -5.46 5.36 1.50
CA GLY A 199 -4.16 6.03 1.57
C GLY A 199 -3.19 5.55 0.50
N PRO A 200 -3.23 6.11 -0.72
CA PRO A 200 -2.20 5.88 -1.73
C PRO A 200 -0.77 6.12 -1.21
N PRO A 201 0.26 5.63 -1.92
CA PRO A 201 1.64 5.86 -1.53
C PRO A 201 1.94 7.35 -1.36
N GLY A 202 2.69 7.73 -0.32
CA GLY A 202 3.17 9.11 -0.13
C GLY A 202 2.13 10.16 0.23
N THR A 203 0.90 9.77 0.60
CA THR A 203 -0.20 10.70 0.94
C THR A 203 -0.32 11.01 2.44
N GLY A 204 0.60 10.49 3.27
CA GLY A 204 0.66 10.85 4.68
C GLY A 204 -0.25 10.04 5.61
N LYS A 205 -0.53 8.76 5.33
CA LYS A 205 -1.30 7.84 6.20
C LYS A 205 -0.90 7.95 7.66
N THR A 206 0.40 7.83 7.97
CA THR A 206 0.89 7.88 9.36
C THR A 206 0.60 9.23 10.03
N GLN A 207 0.72 10.35 9.32
CA GLN A 207 0.38 11.68 9.84
C GLN A 207 -1.12 11.79 10.18
N THR A 208 -1.97 11.23 9.32
CA THR A 208 -3.42 11.14 9.55
C THR A 208 -3.72 10.31 10.80
N ILE A 209 -3.06 9.14 10.96
CA ILE A 209 -3.17 8.29 12.17
C ILE A 209 -2.81 9.07 13.43
N LEU A 210 -1.70 9.79 13.42
CA LEU A 210 -1.26 10.59 14.58
C LEU A 210 -2.26 11.68 14.96
N ASN A 211 -2.85 12.37 13.98
CA ASN A 211 -3.91 13.36 14.24
C ASN A 211 -5.20 12.70 14.77
N ILE A 212 -5.57 11.52 14.27
CA ILE A 212 -6.70 10.76 14.81
C ILE A 212 -6.42 10.36 16.26
N ILE A 213 -5.23 9.84 16.58
CA ILE A 213 -4.80 9.49 17.95
C ILE A 213 -4.90 10.72 18.86
N ALA A 214 -4.35 11.87 18.44
CA ALA A 214 -4.42 13.10 19.23
C ALA A 214 -5.86 13.49 19.56
N ASN A 215 -6.77 13.42 18.58
CA ASN A 215 -8.17 13.73 18.76
C ASN A 215 -8.91 12.72 19.66
N ILE A 216 -8.53 11.46 19.65
CA ILE A 216 -9.06 10.43 20.56
C ILE A 216 -8.59 10.69 21.99
N VAL A 217 -7.30 10.93 22.17
CA VAL A 217 -6.69 11.13 23.50
C VAL A 217 -7.22 12.36 24.21
N VAL A 218 -7.40 13.49 23.51
CA VAL A 218 -7.96 14.72 24.14
C VAL A 218 -9.43 14.60 24.53
N ARG A 219 -10.13 13.60 24.01
CA ARG A 219 -11.50 13.23 24.41
C ARG A 219 -11.55 12.22 25.57
N GLY A 220 -10.38 11.92 26.14
CA GLY A 220 -10.28 10.95 27.23
C GLY A 220 -10.55 9.49 26.81
N MET A 221 -10.53 9.20 25.50
CA MET A 221 -10.84 7.88 24.94
C MET A 221 -9.57 7.06 24.76
N THR A 222 -9.75 5.73 24.69
CA THR A 222 -8.69 4.75 24.47
C THR A 222 -8.67 4.29 23.02
N CYS A 223 -7.46 3.99 22.50
CA CYS A 223 -7.36 3.40 21.17
C CYS A 223 -6.31 2.31 21.09
N GLN A 224 -6.58 1.35 20.22
CA GLN A 224 -5.61 0.36 19.77
C GLN A 224 -5.28 0.57 18.31
N VAL A 225 -3.98 0.70 17.97
CA VAL A 225 -3.51 0.75 16.60
C VAL A 225 -2.94 -0.63 16.24
N VAL A 226 -3.43 -1.21 15.14
CA VAL A 226 -3.03 -2.55 14.72
C VAL A 226 -2.62 -2.57 13.25
N SER A 227 -1.62 -3.40 12.94
CA SER A 227 -1.22 -3.72 11.58
C SER A 227 -0.66 -5.13 11.50
N ASN A 228 -0.71 -5.77 10.33
CA ASN A 228 0.00 -7.04 10.11
C ASN A 228 1.51 -6.82 10.00
N ASN A 229 1.94 -5.59 9.66
CA ASN A 229 3.33 -5.22 9.44
C ASN A 229 3.92 -4.51 10.65
N ASN A 230 4.95 -5.12 11.29
CA ASN A 230 5.67 -4.48 12.38
C ASN A 230 6.32 -3.13 12.01
N PRO A 231 6.92 -2.93 10.82
CA PRO A 231 7.46 -1.64 10.41
C PRO A 231 6.43 -0.50 10.44
N ALA A 232 5.17 -0.76 10.12
CA ALA A 232 4.11 0.26 10.16
C ALA A 232 3.87 0.74 11.60
N ILE A 233 3.76 -0.19 12.54
CA ILE A 233 3.58 0.11 13.96
C ILE A 233 4.80 0.85 14.53
N LYS A 234 6.01 0.38 14.20
CA LYS A 234 7.26 1.02 14.64
C LYS A 234 7.42 2.45 14.11
N ASN A 235 6.96 2.73 12.89
CA ASN A 235 6.98 4.09 12.33
C ASN A 235 6.07 5.06 13.12
N ILE A 236 4.96 4.59 13.69
CA ILE A 236 4.09 5.41 14.54
C ILE A 236 4.81 5.73 15.86
N ASP A 237 5.38 4.72 16.53
CA ASP A 237 6.20 4.87 17.74
C ASP A 237 7.36 5.86 17.52
N GLU A 238 8.17 5.66 16.47
CA GLU A 238 9.29 6.56 16.13
C GLU A 238 8.85 8.01 15.90
N LYS A 239 7.68 8.21 15.27
CA LYS A 239 7.14 9.56 15.06
C LYS A 239 6.63 10.18 16.36
N LEU A 240 5.99 9.44 17.25
CA LEU A 240 5.60 9.95 18.56
C LEU A 240 6.82 10.32 19.41
N LYS A 241 7.87 9.48 19.40
CA LYS A 241 9.17 9.77 20.04
C LYS A 241 9.79 11.08 19.57
N LYS A 242 9.72 11.36 18.26
CA LYS A 242 10.24 12.62 17.69
C LYS A 242 9.61 13.87 18.32
N TYR A 243 8.37 13.79 18.79
CA TYR A 243 7.65 14.88 19.45
C TYR A 243 7.67 14.79 20.99
N ASN A 244 8.39 13.79 21.58
CA ASN A 244 8.37 13.45 23.01
C ASN A 244 6.95 13.12 23.50
N LEU A 245 6.20 12.37 22.70
CA LEU A 245 4.81 11.98 22.95
C LEU A 245 4.63 10.45 23.10
N ASP A 246 5.71 9.68 23.11
CA ASP A 246 5.69 8.22 23.30
C ASP A 246 5.34 7.79 24.72
N PHE A 247 5.40 8.68 25.68
CA PHE A 247 5.15 8.37 27.09
C PHE A 247 3.71 7.90 27.37
N PHE A 248 2.72 8.24 26.56
CA PHE A 248 1.33 7.82 26.73
C PHE A 248 0.94 6.58 25.88
N GLU A 249 1.90 5.99 25.18
CA GLU A 249 1.66 4.77 24.38
C GLU A 249 2.34 3.54 24.99
N ALA A 250 1.86 2.33 24.61
CA ALA A 250 2.47 1.07 24.97
C ALA A 250 2.51 0.11 23.77
N LEU A 251 3.71 -0.37 23.42
CA LEU A 251 3.92 -1.35 22.36
C LEU A 251 3.78 -2.77 22.92
N LEU A 252 2.62 -3.42 22.74
CA LEU A 252 2.27 -4.69 23.40
C LEU A 252 2.00 -5.86 22.45
N GLY A 253 2.23 -5.72 21.14
CA GLY A 253 1.77 -6.68 20.13
C GLY A 253 2.39 -8.07 20.24
N ARG A 254 3.71 -8.20 20.31
CA ARG A 254 4.43 -9.47 20.43
C ARG A 254 4.93 -9.67 21.84
N LYS A 255 5.17 -10.95 22.23
CA LYS A 255 5.73 -11.27 23.55
C LYS A 255 7.06 -10.55 23.80
N SER A 256 7.93 -10.46 22.79
CA SER A 256 9.18 -9.69 22.87
C SER A 256 8.92 -8.21 23.16
N ASN A 257 8.02 -7.57 22.40
CA ASN A 257 7.69 -6.16 22.59
C ASN A 257 7.08 -5.90 23.96
N LYS A 258 6.21 -6.80 24.43
CA LYS A 258 5.60 -6.72 25.75
C LYS A 258 6.64 -6.80 26.86
N ASN A 259 7.60 -7.71 26.73
CA ASN A 259 8.71 -7.84 27.69
C ASN A 259 9.60 -6.58 27.68
N SER A 260 10.00 -6.11 26.48
CA SER A 260 10.78 -4.88 26.36
C SER A 260 10.05 -3.69 26.95
N PHE A 261 8.74 -3.53 26.67
CA PHE A 261 7.94 -2.47 27.29
C PHE A 261 7.96 -2.52 28.81
N ILE A 262 7.83 -3.73 29.42
CA ILE A 262 7.82 -3.89 30.88
C ILE A 262 9.18 -3.54 31.48
N GLU A 263 10.27 -3.93 30.83
CA GLU A 263 11.65 -3.65 31.28
C GLU A 263 12.01 -2.15 31.14
N GLU A 264 11.57 -1.52 30.05
CA GLU A 264 11.91 -0.15 29.66
C GLU A 264 10.91 0.89 30.19
N GLN A 265 9.86 0.50 30.92
CA GLN A 265 8.86 1.44 31.44
C GLN A 265 9.49 2.65 32.15
N ASN A 266 9.23 3.84 31.62
CA ASN A 266 9.65 5.10 32.21
C ASN A 266 8.48 5.75 32.96
N PRO A 267 8.52 5.81 34.31
CA PRO A 267 7.47 6.47 35.10
C PRO A 267 7.54 8.00 35.02
N ILE A 268 8.61 8.55 34.43
CA ILE A 268 8.82 10.01 34.34
C ILE A 268 7.91 10.57 33.24
N ILE A 269 7.18 11.61 33.58
CA ILE A 269 6.35 12.38 32.65
C ILE A 269 7.20 13.52 32.10
N PRO A 270 7.08 13.86 30.80
CA PRO A 270 7.74 15.04 30.24
C PRO A 270 7.42 16.31 31.01
N ASP A 271 8.36 17.26 31.02
CA ASP A 271 8.13 18.53 31.68
C ASP A 271 7.12 19.40 30.88
N PHE A 272 5.98 19.65 31.50
CA PHE A 272 4.89 20.49 30.99
C PHE A 272 4.84 21.87 31.66
N SER A 273 5.90 22.32 32.33
CA SER A 273 5.92 23.61 33.07
C SER A 273 5.55 24.80 32.19
N LEU A 274 5.93 24.79 30.92
CA LEU A 274 5.60 25.80 29.91
C LEU A 274 4.08 25.96 29.68
N TYR A 275 3.29 24.88 29.92
CA TYR A 275 1.84 24.86 29.67
C TYR A 275 1.00 25.17 30.93
N LYS A 276 1.62 25.39 32.11
CA LYS A 276 0.88 25.63 33.35
C LYS A 276 -0.06 26.82 33.24
N ASN A 277 0.41 27.93 32.69
CA ASN A 277 -0.30 29.19 32.61
C ASN A 277 -1.06 29.42 31.30
N VAL A 278 -1.09 28.43 30.41
CA VAL A 278 -1.85 28.51 29.14
C VAL A 278 -3.32 28.29 29.44
N ASP A 279 -4.20 29.17 28.96
CA ASP A 279 -5.64 28.98 29.05
C ASP A 279 -6.12 28.11 27.88
N ILE A 280 -6.76 26.99 28.19
CA ILE A 280 -7.30 26.07 27.20
C ILE A 280 -8.44 26.68 26.39
N ASN A 281 -9.23 27.60 26.98
CA ASN A 281 -10.33 28.27 26.30
C ASN A 281 -9.83 29.20 25.19
N ASP A 282 -8.76 29.96 25.46
CA ASP A 282 -8.14 30.84 24.47
C ASP A 282 -7.66 30.04 23.26
N LEU A 283 -7.04 28.87 23.51
CA LEU A 283 -6.62 27.98 22.43
C LEU A 283 -7.82 27.45 21.61
N VAL A 284 -8.93 27.09 22.25
CA VAL A 284 -10.15 26.64 21.55
C VAL A 284 -10.76 27.76 20.71
N ILE A 285 -10.78 28.99 21.21
CA ILE A 285 -11.28 30.16 20.47
C ILE A 285 -10.41 30.40 19.23
N THR A 286 -9.10 30.42 19.39
CA THR A 286 -8.15 30.56 18.27
C THR A 286 -8.33 29.49 17.23
N LEU A 287 -8.39 28.21 17.64
CA LEU A 287 -8.62 27.08 16.73
C LEU A 287 -9.92 27.20 15.95
N LYS A 288 -11.01 27.62 16.59
CA LYS A 288 -12.30 27.83 15.92
C LYS A 288 -12.26 28.97 14.91
N ASN A 289 -11.64 30.08 15.26
CA ASN A 289 -11.55 31.28 14.40
C ASN A 289 -10.69 31.03 13.15
N ASP A 290 -9.60 30.32 13.30
CA ASP A 290 -8.67 30.07 12.20
C ASP A 290 -9.09 28.89 11.30
N ASN A 291 -9.95 28.01 11.79
CA ASN A 291 -10.33 26.77 11.10
C ASN A 291 -10.82 27.00 9.66
N GLU A 292 -11.74 27.93 9.43
CA GLU A 292 -12.29 28.21 8.10
C GLU A 292 -11.21 28.72 7.13
N ILE A 293 -10.34 29.61 7.61
CA ILE A 293 -9.28 30.17 6.76
C ILE A 293 -8.27 29.08 6.42
N VAL A 294 -7.88 28.25 7.40
CA VAL A 294 -6.91 27.16 7.21
C VAL A 294 -7.46 26.10 6.24
N ARG A 295 -8.73 25.73 6.37
CA ARG A 295 -9.40 24.83 5.40
C ARG A 295 -9.36 25.42 3.99
N LYS A 296 -9.60 26.72 3.85
CA LYS A 296 -9.51 27.41 2.55
C LYS A 296 -8.09 27.41 2.01
N VAL A 297 -7.07 27.61 2.87
CA VAL A 297 -5.65 27.52 2.49
C VAL A 297 -5.32 26.12 1.96
N TYR A 298 -5.72 25.05 2.66
CA TYR A 298 -5.49 23.67 2.22
C TYR A 298 -6.15 23.37 0.88
N ASN A 299 -7.41 23.78 0.69
CA ASN A 299 -8.11 23.62 -0.58
C ASN A 299 -7.41 24.40 -1.70
N THR A 300 -6.96 25.64 -1.42
CA THR A 300 -6.24 26.45 -2.40
C THR A 300 -4.90 25.82 -2.80
N LYS A 301 -4.15 25.24 -1.86
CA LYS A 301 -2.91 24.47 -2.15
C LYS A 301 -3.19 23.29 -3.07
N LYS A 302 -4.27 22.56 -2.84
CA LYS A 302 -4.73 21.48 -3.71
C LYS A 302 -5.06 21.98 -5.12
N GLU A 303 -5.77 23.09 -5.23
CA GLU A 303 -6.11 23.70 -6.51
C GLU A 303 -4.86 24.18 -7.28
N ILE A 304 -3.86 24.75 -6.59
CA ILE A 304 -2.58 25.15 -7.19
C ILE A 304 -1.88 23.92 -7.79
N ALA A 305 -1.79 22.82 -7.04
CA ALA A 305 -1.13 21.59 -7.52
C ALA A 305 -1.84 21.02 -8.77
N ASN A 306 -3.17 21.00 -8.78
CA ASN A 306 -3.96 20.59 -9.95
C ASN A 306 -3.72 21.50 -11.17
N LEU A 307 -3.62 22.80 -10.95
CA LEU A 307 -3.33 23.76 -12.03
C LEU A 307 -1.90 23.58 -12.56
N ILE A 308 -0.92 23.28 -11.70
CA ILE A 308 0.45 22.97 -12.11
C ILE A 308 0.47 21.70 -12.97
N GLN A 309 -0.23 20.64 -12.53
CA GLN A 309 -0.33 19.40 -13.30
C GLN A 309 -0.94 19.66 -14.69
N LYS A 310 -2.08 20.35 -14.75
CA LYS A 310 -2.74 20.73 -16.02
C LYS A 310 -1.85 21.57 -16.91
N LYS A 311 -1.11 22.52 -16.32
CA LYS A 311 -0.13 23.34 -17.07
C LYS A 311 0.95 22.46 -17.71
N ASN A 312 1.52 21.52 -16.94
CA ASN A 312 2.58 20.62 -17.42
C ASN A 312 2.09 19.71 -18.55
N GLU A 313 0.86 19.22 -18.47
CA GLU A 313 0.22 18.43 -19.53
C GLU A 313 0.05 19.27 -20.82
N LEU A 314 -0.47 20.48 -20.70
CA LEU A 314 -0.62 21.40 -21.84
C LEU A 314 0.72 21.83 -22.45
N GLU A 315 1.75 22.05 -21.62
CA GLU A 315 3.10 22.40 -22.10
C GLU A 315 3.73 21.22 -22.87
N LEU A 316 3.47 19.97 -22.46
CA LEU A 316 3.89 18.76 -23.19
C LEU A 316 3.15 18.64 -24.53
N GLU A 317 1.81 18.76 -24.53
CA GLU A 317 1.02 18.74 -25.77
C GLU A 317 1.46 19.85 -26.74
N TYR A 318 1.72 21.06 -26.23
CA TYR A 318 2.19 22.17 -27.02
C TYR A 318 3.59 21.93 -27.61
N LYS A 319 4.46 21.18 -26.90
CA LYS A 319 5.75 20.75 -27.43
C LYS A 319 5.57 19.84 -28.65
N TYR A 320 4.74 18.81 -28.57
CA TYR A 320 4.41 17.95 -29.71
C TYR A 320 3.76 18.71 -30.87
N PHE A 321 2.85 19.61 -30.57
CA PHE A 321 2.25 20.48 -31.58
C PHE A 321 3.30 21.30 -32.31
N LYS A 322 4.30 21.87 -31.61
CA LYS A 322 5.42 22.59 -32.25
C LYS A 322 6.28 21.69 -33.14
N GLU A 323 6.53 20.47 -32.72
CA GLU A 323 7.29 19.49 -33.52
C GLU A 323 6.52 19.13 -34.80
N LEU A 324 5.21 18.93 -34.71
CA LEU A 324 4.33 18.71 -35.87
C LEU A 324 4.40 19.87 -36.88
N ILE A 325 4.28 21.11 -36.38
CA ILE A 325 4.33 22.32 -37.24
C ILE A 325 5.69 22.45 -37.94
N ARG A 326 6.79 22.18 -37.20
CA ARG A 326 8.14 22.19 -37.78
C ARG A 326 8.30 21.10 -38.85
N GLY A 327 7.82 19.90 -38.61
CA GLY A 327 7.86 18.79 -39.57
C GLY A 327 7.08 19.08 -40.85
N GLN A 328 5.93 19.74 -40.76
CA GLN A 328 5.09 20.16 -41.87
C GLN A 328 5.53 21.48 -42.50
N LYS A 329 6.54 22.18 -41.99
CA LYS A 329 7.04 23.48 -42.44
C LYS A 329 5.96 24.55 -42.50
N ILE A 330 4.98 24.54 -41.58
CA ILE A 330 3.90 25.50 -41.55
C ILE A 330 4.37 26.78 -40.85
N GLU A 331 4.26 27.91 -41.56
CA GLU A 331 4.55 29.24 -41.04
C GLU A 331 3.29 29.79 -40.33
N LEU A 332 3.33 29.96 -39.00
CA LEU A 332 2.19 30.44 -38.22
C LEU A 332 1.91 31.92 -38.43
N LEU A 333 0.63 32.29 -38.48
CA LEU A 333 0.18 33.66 -38.55
C LEU A 333 0.25 34.33 -37.19
N LYS A 334 0.72 35.57 -37.11
CA LYS A 334 0.72 36.35 -35.85
C LYS A 334 -0.70 36.80 -35.53
N LEU A 335 -1.20 36.41 -34.39
CA LEU A 335 -2.49 36.82 -33.86
C LEU A 335 -2.30 37.87 -32.75
N LYS A 336 -3.25 38.83 -32.64
CA LYS A 336 -3.34 39.71 -31.48
C LYS A 336 -3.92 38.96 -30.31
N LYS A 337 -3.87 39.55 -29.11
CA LYS A 337 -4.52 38.96 -27.91
C LYS A 337 -6.05 39.05 -28.10
N TYR A 338 -6.70 37.90 -28.05
CA TYR A 338 -8.15 37.76 -28.17
C TYR A 338 -8.71 37.06 -26.92
N ASN A 339 -10.05 37.06 -26.79
CA ASN A 339 -10.70 36.28 -25.75
C ASN A 339 -10.58 34.77 -26.05
N LEU A 340 -10.04 33.99 -25.09
CA LEU A 340 -9.76 32.57 -25.29
C LEU A 340 -11.00 31.75 -25.69
N ASN A 341 -12.16 32.02 -25.08
CA ASN A 341 -13.40 31.32 -25.42
C ASN A 341 -13.83 31.60 -26.87
N LYS A 342 -13.67 32.83 -27.35
CA LYS A 342 -13.96 33.15 -28.74
C LYS A 342 -13.00 32.49 -29.73
N LEU A 343 -11.71 32.37 -29.35
CA LEU A 343 -10.72 31.61 -30.15
C LEU A 343 -11.11 30.14 -30.28
N LYS A 344 -11.50 29.51 -29.16
CA LYS A 344 -11.93 28.10 -29.11
C LYS A 344 -13.19 27.86 -29.96
N VAL A 345 -14.20 28.73 -29.82
CA VAL A 345 -15.43 28.61 -30.62
C VAL A 345 -15.15 28.75 -32.10
N LEU A 346 -14.37 29.77 -32.49
CA LEU A 346 -13.98 29.97 -33.90
C LEU A 346 -13.17 28.77 -34.42
N TRP A 347 -12.23 28.26 -33.67
CA TRP A 347 -11.43 27.09 -34.05
C TRP A 347 -12.31 25.86 -34.25
N ASN A 348 -13.28 25.60 -33.39
CA ASN A 348 -14.22 24.48 -33.50
C ASN A 348 -15.14 24.64 -34.72
N GLU A 349 -15.64 25.88 -35.01
CA GLU A 349 -16.45 26.11 -36.21
C GLU A 349 -15.64 25.86 -37.48
N LEU A 350 -14.37 26.30 -37.51
CA LEU A 350 -13.50 26.14 -38.69
C LEU A 350 -13.06 24.69 -38.93
N LEU A 351 -13.06 23.83 -37.89
CA LEU A 351 -12.75 22.39 -38.03
C LEU A 351 -13.79 21.61 -38.84
N ILE A 352 -15.03 22.13 -38.92
CA ILE A 352 -16.16 21.44 -39.58
C ILE A 352 -16.29 21.88 -41.06
N ILE A 353 -15.54 22.89 -41.50
CA ILE A 353 -15.67 23.50 -42.83
C ILE A 353 -14.55 23.02 -43.73
N ASP A 354 -14.87 22.59 -44.93
CA ASP A 354 -13.88 22.16 -45.94
C ASP A 354 -13.21 23.35 -46.62
N ASP A 355 -13.97 24.46 -46.87
CA ASP A 355 -13.45 25.66 -47.55
C ASP A 355 -14.12 26.93 -47.03
N LEU A 356 -13.35 28.04 -46.94
CA LEU A 356 -13.82 29.35 -46.47
C LEU A 356 -14.40 30.19 -47.59
N ARG A 357 -15.74 30.27 -47.70
CA ARG A 357 -16.45 31.13 -48.62
C ARG A 357 -16.38 32.61 -48.19
N LEU A 358 -16.62 33.53 -49.12
CA LEU A 358 -16.51 34.96 -48.83
C LEU A 358 -17.44 35.41 -47.69
N PHE A 359 -18.65 34.86 -47.64
CA PHE A 359 -19.63 35.10 -46.57
C PHE A 359 -19.15 34.63 -45.19
N ASP A 360 -18.48 33.49 -45.14
CA ASP A 360 -17.96 32.95 -43.89
C ASP A 360 -16.86 33.85 -43.32
N LYS A 361 -15.98 34.35 -44.18
CA LYS A 361 -14.92 35.30 -43.81
C LYS A 361 -15.48 36.56 -43.18
N ILE A 362 -16.51 37.16 -43.80
CA ILE A 362 -17.20 38.36 -43.31
C ILE A 362 -17.90 38.05 -41.99
N LYS A 363 -18.63 36.94 -41.92
CA LYS A 363 -19.31 36.45 -40.71
C LYS A 363 -18.32 36.36 -39.54
N TYR A 364 -17.19 35.71 -39.71
CA TYR A 364 -16.22 35.49 -38.65
C TYR A 364 -15.51 36.73 -38.16
N ILE A 365 -15.20 37.66 -39.10
CA ILE A 365 -14.63 38.97 -38.75
C ILE A 365 -15.58 39.76 -37.86
N PHE A 366 -16.87 39.80 -38.21
CA PHE A 366 -17.86 40.57 -37.46
C PHE A 366 -18.28 39.90 -36.16
N LEU A 367 -18.50 38.56 -36.16
CA LEU A 367 -19.02 37.81 -35.01
C LEU A 367 -17.96 37.65 -33.92
N TYR A 368 -16.76 37.25 -34.28
CA TYR A 368 -15.68 36.97 -33.34
C TYR A 368 -14.72 38.12 -33.16
N ARG A 369 -14.61 39.01 -34.14
CA ARG A 369 -13.62 40.08 -34.20
C ARG A 369 -12.18 39.59 -34.12
N ILE A 370 -11.93 38.39 -34.68
CA ILE A 370 -10.64 37.71 -34.71
C ILE A 370 -10.13 37.72 -36.13
N GLY A 371 -8.91 38.21 -36.33
CA GLY A 371 -8.28 38.35 -37.62
C GLY A 371 -8.88 39.49 -38.50
N ASP A 372 -8.30 39.71 -39.65
CA ASP A 372 -8.75 40.60 -40.68
C ASP A 372 -8.94 39.83 -42.00
N PHE A 373 -9.30 40.54 -43.09
CA PHE A 373 -9.48 39.89 -44.37
C PHE A 373 -8.20 39.23 -44.89
N LYS A 374 -7.02 39.72 -44.53
CA LYS A 374 -5.72 39.12 -44.87
C LYS A 374 -5.50 37.80 -44.15
N PHE A 375 -5.93 37.71 -42.90
CA PHE A 375 -5.88 36.48 -42.10
C PHE A 375 -6.69 35.35 -42.77
N TYR A 376 -7.94 35.63 -43.15
CA TYR A 376 -8.84 34.63 -43.77
C TYR A 376 -8.57 34.38 -45.28
N LYS A 377 -7.59 35.05 -45.90
CA LYS A 377 -7.09 34.70 -47.23
C LYS A 377 -6.08 33.56 -47.25
N ASN A 378 -5.52 33.23 -46.09
CA ASN A 378 -4.58 32.11 -45.99
C ASN A 378 -5.30 30.75 -46.09
N ASP A 379 -4.51 29.73 -46.31
CA ASP A 379 -4.97 28.34 -46.29
C ASP A 379 -5.64 28.00 -44.95
N LEU A 380 -6.75 27.23 -44.99
CA LEU A 380 -7.55 26.88 -43.83
C LEU A 380 -6.71 26.13 -42.77
N ASN A 381 -5.83 25.23 -43.23
CA ASN A 381 -4.94 24.48 -42.30
C ASN A 381 -3.97 25.44 -41.56
N LYS A 382 -3.43 26.42 -42.29
CA LYS A 382 -2.55 27.46 -41.71
C LYS A 382 -3.30 28.32 -40.68
N ILE A 383 -4.56 28.68 -40.95
CA ILE A 383 -5.43 29.41 -40.02
C ILE A 383 -5.70 28.57 -38.77
N LEU A 384 -6.15 27.31 -38.93
CA LEU A 384 -6.45 26.41 -37.86
C LEU A 384 -5.23 26.18 -36.92
N LYS A 385 -4.05 25.95 -37.51
CA LYS A 385 -2.81 25.76 -36.71
C LYS A 385 -2.39 27.05 -36.02
N SER A 386 -2.62 28.20 -36.60
CA SER A 386 -2.33 29.50 -35.98
C SER A 386 -3.27 29.79 -34.79
N LEU A 387 -4.57 29.49 -34.93
CA LEU A 387 -5.54 29.59 -33.85
C LEU A 387 -5.20 28.59 -32.73
N GLN A 388 -4.90 27.33 -33.06
CA GLN A 388 -4.51 26.31 -32.12
C GLN A 388 -3.26 26.70 -31.31
N ASN A 389 -2.25 27.24 -31.97
CA ASN A 389 -1.06 27.79 -31.34
C ASN A 389 -1.40 28.88 -30.30
N GLN A 390 -2.26 29.83 -30.70
CA GLN A 390 -2.66 30.92 -29.80
C GLN A 390 -3.48 30.41 -28.61
N ILE A 391 -4.35 29.42 -28.81
CA ILE A 391 -5.14 28.78 -27.77
C ILE A 391 -4.20 28.16 -26.73
N TYR A 392 -3.20 27.36 -27.14
CA TYR A 392 -2.23 26.81 -26.21
C TYR A 392 -1.50 27.88 -25.38
N LEU A 393 -1.03 28.93 -26.03
CA LEU A 393 -0.33 30.03 -25.37
C LEU A 393 -1.21 30.76 -24.36
N ASP A 394 -2.45 31.06 -24.74
CA ASP A 394 -3.38 31.81 -23.88
C ASP A 394 -3.87 30.95 -22.71
N GLU A 395 -4.15 29.65 -22.92
CA GLU A 395 -4.48 28.69 -21.83
C GLU A 395 -3.35 28.54 -20.80
N ILE A 396 -2.14 28.34 -21.30
CA ILE A 396 -0.97 28.21 -20.42
C ILE A 396 -0.77 29.49 -19.59
N ASN A 397 -0.92 30.66 -20.22
CA ASN A 397 -0.79 31.96 -19.54
C ASN A 397 -1.93 32.19 -18.54
N GLU A 398 -3.17 31.83 -18.87
CA GLU A 398 -4.30 31.93 -17.93
C GLU A 398 -4.09 31.08 -16.70
N ILE A 399 -3.66 29.81 -16.87
CA ILE A 399 -3.34 28.93 -15.76
C ILE A 399 -2.19 29.51 -14.92
N LYS A 400 -1.13 30.04 -15.55
CA LYS A 400 -0.03 30.69 -14.82
C LYS A 400 -0.52 31.86 -13.95
N ASN A 401 -1.39 32.68 -14.48
CA ASN A 401 -1.97 33.80 -13.73
C ASN A 401 -2.84 33.32 -12.56
N GLN A 402 -3.65 32.27 -12.77
CA GLN A 402 -4.45 31.68 -11.69
C GLN A 402 -3.56 31.12 -10.58
N ILE A 403 -2.46 30.46 -10.92
CA ILE A 403 -1.48 29.94 -9.95
C ILE A 403 -0.94 31.10 -9.11
N ILE A 404 -0.46 32.17 -9.73
CA ILE A 404 0.12 33.33 -9.04
C ILE A 404 -0.89 33.94 -8.04
N VAL A 405 -2.15 34.14 -8.47
CA VAL A 405 -3.18 34.71 -7.59
C VAL A 405 -3.42 33.81 -6.36
N LYS A 406 -3.46 32.51 -6.58
CA LYS A 406 -3.68 31.53 -5.52
C LYS A 406 -2.47 31.39 -4.59
N GLU A 407 -1.25 31.43 -5.13
CA GLU A 407 -0.01 31.43 -4.34
C GLU A 407 0.04 32.67 -3.43
N ASN A 408 -0.28 33.84 -3.92
CA ASN A 408 -0.35 35.06 -3.10
C ASN A 408 -1.37 34.92 -1.94
N PHE A 409 -2.50 34.25 -2.16
CA PHE A 409 -3.47 33.97 -1.10
C PHE A 409 -2.89 33.03 -0.04
N VAL A 410 -2.22 31.95 -0.46
CA VAL A 410 -1.58 30.98 0.45
C VAL A 410 -0.49 31.68 1.27
N ASP A 411 0.38 32.45 0.63
CA ASP A 411 1.51 33.13 1.28
C ASP A 411 1.02 34.17 2.30
N SER A 412 -0.04 34.91 1.99
CA SER A 412 -0.62 35.87 2.91
C SER A 412 -1.28 35.24 4.16
N ASN A 413 -1.65 33.95 4.09
CA ASN A 413 -2.28 33.23 5.20
C ASN A 413 -1.36 32.17 5.84
N LYS A 414 -0.09 32.10 5.47
CA LYS A 414 0.85 31.11 5.99
C LYS A 414 1.02 31.21 7.51
N ALA A 415 1.09 32.44 8.04
CA ALA A 415 1.20 32.68 9.48
C ALA A 415 0.02 32.07 10.26
N LYS A 416 -1.19 32.13 9.71
CA LYS A 416 -2.39 31.53 10.35
C LYS A 416 -2.36 30.00 10.30
N GLU A 417 -1.86 29.41 9.22
CA GLU A 417 -1.65 27.97 9.14
C GLU A 417 -0.64 27.49 10.18
N ASP A 418 0.50 28.17 10.29
CA ASP A 418 1.54 27.83 11.27
C ASP A 418 1.02 28.02 12.71
N GLU A 419 0.24 29.07 12.98
CA GLU A 419 -0.41 29.34 14.27
C GLU A 419 -1.43 28.25 14.61
N PHE A 420 -2.25 27.82 13.66
CA PHE A 420 -3.25 26.76 13.85
C PHE A 420 -2.61 25.42 14.24
N ILE A 421 -1.51 25.04 13.55
CA ILE A 421 -0.76 23.82 13.86
C ILE A 421 -0.12 23.93 15.26
N LYS A 422 0.52 25.06 15.55
CA LYS A 422 1.12 25.33 16.87
C LYS A 422 0.06 25.30 17.97
N CYS A 423 -1.04 26.01 17.79
CA CYS A 423 -2.14 26.06 18.74
C CYS A 423 -2.75 24.65 18.97
N SER A 424 -2.86 23.83 17.91
CA SER A 424 -3.28 22.42 18.03
C SER A 424 -2.31 21.60 18.88
N MET A 425 -1.01 21.78 18.72
CA MET A 425 0.01 21.10 19.52
C MET A 425 0.00 21.61 20.97
N ASP A 426 -0.15 22.91 21.19
CA ASP A 426 -0.20 23.52 22.50
C ASP A 426 -1.46 23.09 23.27
N TYR A 427 -2.61 22.99 22.59
CA TYR A 427 -3.84 22.41 23.14
C TYR A 427 -3.62 20.95 23.56
N PHE A 428 -3.02 20.13 22.69
CA PHE A 428 -2.74 18.73 22.99
C PHE A 428 -1.83 18.59 24.22
N LYS A 429 -0.72 19.31 24.25
CA LYS A 429 0.22 19.29 25.38
C LYS A 429 -0.36 19.88 26.65
N LYS A 430 -1.20 20.92 26.56
CA LYS A 430 -1.96 21.44 27.70
C LYS A 430 -2.91 20.39 28.28
N TYR A 431 -3.67 19.69 27.45
CA TYR A 431 -4.51 18.59 27.88
C TYR A 431 -3.70 17.49 28.60
N LEU A 432 -2.58 17.06 28.02
CA LEU A 432 -1.69 16.06 28.63
C LEU A 432 -1.14 16.56 29.97
N SER A 433 -0.80 17.85 30.10
CA SER A 433 -0.33 18.45 31.36
C SER A 433 -1.39 18.44 32.47
N LEU A 434 -2.67 18.53 32.10
CA LEU A 434 -3.79 18.45 33.06
C LEU A 434 -4.08 17.01 33.48
N LYS A 435 -3.92 16.08 32.55
CA LYS A 435 -4.15 14.65 32.78
C LYS A 435 -3.03 14.00 33.59
N TYR A 436 -1.77 14.28 33.28
CA TYR A 436 -0.60 13.66 33.88
C TYR A 436 0.05 14.60 34.90
N LYS A 437 -0.37 14.57 36.16
CA LYS A 437 0.15 15.41 37.25
C LYS A 437 1.18 14.73 38.13
N GLU A 438 1.11 13.41 38.26
CA GLU A 438 1.91 12.61 39.18
C GLU A 438 2.73 11.57 38.43
N LYS A 439 3.79 11.06 39.07
CA LYS A 439 4.58 9.95 38.54
C LYS A 439 3.69 8.71 38.35
N ARG A 440 3.82 8.06 37.22
CA ARG A 440 3.12 6.84 36.92
C ARG A 440 3.74 5.64 37.66
N LYS A 441 2.93 4.66 37.96
CA LYS A 441 3.43 3.40 38.51
C LYS A 441 4.05 2.53 37.37
N LYS A 442 4.92 1.61 37.73
CA LYS A 442 5.37 0.55 36.83
C LYS A 442 4.39 -0.62 36.92
N TYR A 443 4.08 -1.21 35.78
CA TYR A 443 3.11 -2.30 35.66
C TYR A 443 3.80 -3.62 35.34
N THR A 444 3.36 -4.70 35.97
CA THR A 444 3.69 -6.09 35.63
C THR A 444 2.76 -6.63 34.54
N VAL A 445 3.07 -7.79 33.93
CA VAL A 445 2.20 -8.43 32.92
C VAL A 445 0.80 -8.69 33.46
N ASP A 446 0.69 -9.18 34.71
CA ASP A 446 -0.58 -9.54 35.33
C ASP A 446 -1.40 -8.28 35.66
N GLU A 447 -0.75 -7.21 36.14
CA GLU A 447 -1.41 -5.94 36.39
C GLU A 447 -1.97 -5.29 35.10
N ILE A 448 -1.23 -5.35 33.98
CA ILE A 448 -1.73 -4.87 32.69
C ILE A 448 -3.00 -5.62 32.31
N ARG A 449 -3.09 -6.93 32.61
CA ARG A 449 -4.22 -7.77 32.24
C ARG A 449 -5.43 -7.60 33.16
N GLU A 450 -5.19 -7.47 34.45
CA GLU A 450 -6.24 -7.46 35.48
C GLU A 450 -6.71 -6.04 35.82
N ASN A 451 -5.79 -5.08 35.87
CA ASN A 451 -6.04 -3.67 36.22
C ASN A 451 -5.97 -2.75 34.98
N TYR A 452 -6.55 -3.21 33.88
CA TYR A 452 -6.48 -2.52 32.57
C TYR A 452 -7.00 -1.08 32.62
N ASP A 453 -7.98 -0.74 33.45
CA ASP A 453 -8.53 0.62 33.55
C ASP A 453 -7.48 1.61 34.04
N GLN A 454 -6.72 1.24 35.09
CA GLN A 454 -5.63 2.08 35.59
C GLN A 454 -4.47 2.16 34.58
N PHE A 455 -4.13 1.04 33.94
CA PHE A 455 -3.09 0.99 32.92
C PHE A 455 -3.43 1.89 31.73
N LEU A 456 -4.67 1.83 31.24
CA LEU A 456 -5.11 2.61 30.08
C LEU A 456 -5.34 4.09 30.41
N ASN A 457 -5.54 4.42 31.68
CA ASN A 457 -5.50 5.84 32.08
C ASN A 457 -4.10 6.42 31.88
N ASP A 458 -3.04 5.63 32.15
CA ASP A 458 -1.65 6.03 31.98
C ASP A 458 -1.16 5.88 30.52
N TYR A 459 -1.64 4.83 29.82
CA TYR A 459 -1.26 4.47 28.44
C TYR A 459 -2.53 4.27 27.57
N PRO A 460 -3.23 5.36 27.19
CA PRO A 460 -4.48 5.26 26.43
C PRO A 460 -4.31 4.76 25.00
N VAL A 461 -3.08 4.71 24.48
CA VAL A 461 -2.75 4.27 23.12
C VAL A 461 -1.95 2.98 23.18
N ILE A 462 -2.50 1.92 22.58
CA ILE A 462 -1.86 0.62 22.51
C ILE A 462 -1.46 0.31 21.07
N LEU A 463 -0.19 0.05 20.85
CA LEU A 463 0.33 -0.39 19.57
C LEU A 463 0.46 -1.92 19.57
N SER A 464 -0.15 -2.60 18.57
CA SER A 464 -0.23 -4.06 18.54
C SER A 464 -0.24 -4.60 17.11
N THR A 465 -0.20 -5.93 16.97
CA THR A 465 -0.50 -6.61 15.70
C THR A 465 -1.96 -7.03 15.67
N THR A 466 -2.54 -7.21 14.47
CA THR A 466 -3.92 -7.70 14.32
C THR A 466 -4.15 -9.03 15.03
N TYR A 467 -3.22 -9.95 14.97
CA TYR A 467 -3.29 -11.26 15.67
C TYR A 467 -3.31 -11.13 17.19
N SER A 468 -2.65 -10.12 17.74
CA SER A 468 -2.54 -9.91 19.17
C SER A 468 -3.56 -8.95 19.74
N SER A 469 -4.42 -8.37 18.91
CA SER A 469 -5.37 -7.31 19.30
C SER A 469 -6.22 -7.71 20.50
N ARG A 470 -6.76 -8.92 20.53
CA ARG A 470 -7.64 -9.42 21.60
C ARG A 470 -6.90 -10.03 22.79
N SER A 471 -5.62 -10.37 22.65
CA SER A 471 -4.84 -11.03 23.70
C SER A 471 -4.17 -10.07 24.67
N THR A 472 -4.28 -8.77 24.46
CA THR A 472 -3.60 -7.75 25.24
C THR A 472 -4.20 -7.61 26.64
N PHE A 473 -5.52 -7.61 26.74
CA PHE A 473 -6.29 -7.43 27.98
C PHE A 473 -7.26 -8.58 28.26
N ASN A 474 -8.08 -8.42 29.29
CA ASN A 474 -9.17 -9.36 29.61
C ASN A 474 -10.20 -9.38 28.48
N ASP A 475 -10.84 -10.52 28.22
CA ASP A 475 -11.85 -10.73 27.17
C ASP A 475 -13.06 -9.79 27.24
N LYS A 476 -13.34 -9.21 28.42
CA LYS A 476 -14.45 -8.28 28.64
C LYS A 476 -14.13 -6.84 28.22
N PHE A 477 -12.85 -6.49 28.14
CA PHE A 477 -12.44 -5.12 27.81
C PHE A 477 -12.69 -4.79 26.34
N LYS A 478 -13.09 -3.55 26.07
CA LYS A 478 -13.25 -2.97 24.72
C LYS A 478 -12.64 -1.58 24.69
N PHE A 479 -11.78 -1.36 23.69
CA PHE A 479 -11.30 -0.01 23.37
C PHE A 479 -12.44 0.87 22.87
N ASP A 480 -12.29 2.18 23.01
CA ASP A 480 -13.20 3.09 22.32
C ASP A 480 -12.93 3.06 20.81
N TYR A 481 -11.66 3.06 20.40
CA TYR A 481 -11.28 3.00 18.99
C TYR A 481 -10.33 1.86 18.67
N ILE A 482 -10.49 1.30 17.48
CA ILE A 482 -9.45 0.54 16.80
C ILE A 482 -9.06 1.24 15.49
N ILE A 483 -7.76 1.42 15.27
CA ILE A 483 -7.19 1.96 14.04
C ILE A 483 -6.42 0.82 13.37
N MET A 484 -6.87 0.40 12.19
CA MET A 484 -6.23 -0.68 11.41
C MET A 484 -5.44 -0.08 10.27
N ASP A 485 -4.11 -0.16 10.34
CA ASP A 485 -3.24 0.30 9.24
C ASP A 485 -2.88 -0.84 8.30
N GLU A 486 -2.70 -0.52 7.01
CA GLU A 486 -2.46 -1.47 5.92
C GLU A 486 -3.56 -2.56 5.82
N ALA A 487 -4.83 -2.17 5.98
CA ALA A 487 -5.98 -3.08 6.03
C ALA A 487 -6.19 -3.89 4.73
N SER A 488 -5.63 -3.48 3.60
CA SER A 488 -5.58 -4.27 2.36
C SER A 488 -4.73 -5.54 2.48
N GLN A 489 -3.81 -5.62 3.46
CA GLN A 489 -2.98 -6.79 3.75
C GLN A 489 -3.54 -7.65 4.88
N ILE A 490 -4.64 -7.22 5.52
CA ILE A 490 -5.30 -7.96 6.59
C ILE A 490 -6.33 -8.89 5.95
N ASP A 491 -6.33 -10.16 6.33
CA ASP A 491 -7.38 -11.10 5.93
C ASP A 491 -8.69 -10.86 6.71
N VAL A 492 -9.79 -11.37 6.18
CA VAL A 492 -11.13 -11.13 6.71
C VAL A 492 -11.30 -11.67 8.15
N VAL A 493 -10.65 -12.78 8.49
CA VAL A 493 -10.75 -13.40 9.82
C VAL A 493 -10.00 -12.59 10.88
N THR A 494 -8.75 -12.24 10.61
CA THR A 494 -7.94 -11.44 11.55
C THR A 494 -8.46 -10.02 11.69
N GLY A 495 -8.99 -9.43 10.59
CA GLY A 495 -9.66 -8.14 10.64
C GLY A 495 -10.94 -8.17 11.49
N THR A 496 -11.75 -9.22 11.37
CA THR A 496 -12.95 -9.43 12.19
C THR A 496 -12.60 -9.59 13.67
N LEU A 497 -11.50 -10.32 13.97
CA LEU A 497 -11.00 -10.45 15.35
C LEU A 497 -10.66 -9.08 15.93
N ALA A 498 -9.88 -8.28 15.19
CA ALA A 498 -9.46 -6.96 15.63
C ALA A 498 -10.67 -6.01 15.79
N LEU A 499 -11.61 -6.00 14.84
CA LEU A 499 -12.83 -5.20 14.90
C LEU A 499 -13.68 -5.52 16.14
N SER A 500 -13.64 -6.76 16.62
CA SER A 500 -14.36 -7.20 17.83
C SER A 500 -13.82 -6.57 19.13
N CYS A 501 -12.71 -5.83 19.08
CA CYS A 501 -12.04 -5.27 20.26
C CYS A 501 -12.48 -3.83 20.59
N ALA A 502 -13.27 -3.16 19.75
CA ALA A 502 -13.57 -1.75 19.94
C ALA A 502 -15.01 -1.37 19.58
N LYS A 503 -15.43 -0.20 20.11
CA LYS A 503 -16.71 0.43 19.78
C LYS A 503 -16.69 1.08 18.41
N TYR A 504 -15.61 1.77 18.07
CA TYR A 504 -15.42 2.53 16.83
C TYR A 504 -14.21 2.02 16.07
N ALA A 505 -14.21 2.16 14.73
CA ALA A 505 -13.11 1.68 13.90
C ALA A 505 -12.72 2.68 12.82
N VAL A 506 -11.42 2.81 12.61
CA VAL A 506 -10.82 3.50 11.46
C VAL A 506 -10.01 2.49 10.65
N ILE A 507 -10.43 2.23 9.43
CA ILE A 507 -9.84 1.23 8.54
C ILE A 507 -9.01 1.95 7.48
N ILE A 508 -7.68 1.78 7.54
CA ILE A 508 -6.75 2.50 6.67
C ILE A 508 -6.04 1.51 5.75
N GLY A 509 -6.05 1.78 4.45
CA GLY A 509 -5.39 0.91 3.48
C GLY A 509 -5.47 1.45 2.06
N ASP A 510 -5.02 0.65 1.10
CA ASP A 510 -5.08 0.96 -0.31
C ASP A 510 -5.31 -0.31 -1.13
N GLU A 511 -6.45 -0.41 -1.79
CA GLU A 511 -6.79 -1.57 -2.61
C GLU A 511 -5.95 -1.69 -3.89
N LYS A 512 -5.28 -0.61 -4.30
CA LYS A 512 -4.38 -0.58 -5.46
C LYS A 512 -2.95 -0.97 -5.11
N GLN A 513 -2.66 -1.25 -3.82
CA GLN A 513 -1.41 -1.83 -3.35
C GLN A 513 -1.56 -3.33 -3.08
N LEU A 514 -0.46 -3.96 -2.60
CA LEU A 514 -0.43 -5.41 -2.36
C LEU A 514 -1.52 -5.83 -1.37
N SER A 515 -2.15 -6.95 -1.70
CA SER A 515 -3.13 -7.62 -0.83
C SER A 515 -2.45 -8.78 -0.08
N ASN A 516 -3.14 -9.33 0.91
CA ASN A 516 -2.75 -10.59 1.54
C ASN A 516 -2.68 -11.72 0.49
N VAL A 517 -1.63 -12.53 0.58
CA VAL A 517 -1.43 -13.68 -0.31
C VAL A 517 -1.93 -14.94 0.39
N ILE A 518 -2.90 -15.62 -0.21
CA ILE A 518 -3.50 -16.83 0.32
C ILE A 518 -2.99 -18.03 -0.49
N PRO A 519 -2.43 -19.08 0.15
CA PRO A 519 -2.00 -20.30 -0.54
C PRO A 519 -3.19 -21.02 -1.21
N ASN A 520 -2.97 -21.58 -2.41
CA ASN A 520 -4.03 -22.20 -3.22
C ASN A 520 -4.77 -23.35 -2.53
N ASN A 521 -4.10 -24.11 -1.67
CA ASN A 521 -4.72 -25.16 -0.87
C ASN A 521 -5.72 -24.58 0.15
N ILE A 522 -5.38 -23.45 0.79
CA ILE A 522 -6.25 -22.75 1.73
C ILE A 522 -7.46 -22.15 0.98
N VAL A 523 -7.25 -21.58 -0.22
CA VAL A 523 -8.34 -21.03 -1.04
C VAL A 523 -9.41 -22.09 -1.31
N LYS A 524 -9.02 -23.31 -1.68
CA LYS A 524 -9.98 -24.43 -1.98
C LYS A 524 -10.82 -24.78 -0.76
N GLU A 525 -10.18 -24.96 0.40
CA GLU A 525 -10.88 -25.35 1.63
C GLU A 525 -11.78 -24.24 2.17
N THR A 526 -11.31 -22.99 2.17
CA THR A 526 -12.12 -21.85 2.63
C THR A 526 -13.32 -21.60 1.74
N ASN A 527 -13.20 -21.82 0.41
CA ASN A 527 -14.32 -21.74 -0.51
C ASN A 527 -15.36 -22.85 -0.26
N ARG A 528 -14.92 -24.08 0.08
CA ARG A 528 -15.83 -25.17 0.47
C ARG A 528 -16.66 -24.78 1.69
N ILE A 529 -16.01 -24.32 2.75
CA ILE A 529 -16.68 -23.85 3.97
C ILE A 529 -17.61 -22.66 3.67
N PHE A 530 -17.19 -21.70 2.85
CA PHE A 530 -17.99 -20.52 2.51
C PHE A 530 -19.33 -20.92 1.84
N ASN A 531 -19.29 -21.89 0.93
CA ASN A 531 -20.48 -22.37 0.24
C ASN A 531 -21.47 -23.10 1.17
N GLU A 532 -20.97 -23.75 2.25
CA GLU A 532 -21.83 -24.40 3.25
C GLU A 532 -22.65 -23.39 4.06
N TYR A 533 -22.11 -22.18 4.28
CA TYR A 533 -22.79 -21.12 5.07
C TYR A 533 -23.71 -20.22 4.24
N ASN A 534 -23.63 -20.24 2.91
CA ASN A 534 -24.43 -19.41 1.98
C ASN A 534 -24.46 -17.91 2.38
N LEU A 535 -23.28 -17.32 2.64
CA LEU A 535 -23.12 -15.93 3.08
C LEU A 535 -22.98 -14.97 1.91
N ASP A 536 -23.15 -13.67 2.19
CA ASP A 536 -22.82 -12.60 1.25
C ASP A 536 -21.33 -12.66 0.86
N LYS A 537 -21.04 -12.47 -0.42
CA LYS A 537 -19.67 -12.54 -0.99
C LYS A 537 -18.69 -11.60 -0.31
N CYS A 538 -19.15 -10.51 0.31
CA CYS A 538 -18.31 -9.58 1.06
C CYS A 538 -17.52 -10.25 2.20
N TYR A 539 -18.02 -11.36 2.76
CA TYR A 539 -17.36 -12.11 3.84
C TYR A 539 -16.44 -13.23 3.36
N SER A 540 -16.36 -13.48 2.05
CA SER A 540 -15.52 -14.55 1.51
C SER A 540 -14.04 -14.29 1.77
N TYR A 541 -13.37 -15.22 2.47
CA TYR A 541 -11.95 -15.15 2.82
C TYR A 541 -11.03 -15.13 1.60
N SER A 542 -11.40 -15.88 0.55
CA SER A 542 -10.58 -16.00 -0.65
C SER A 542 -10.73 -14.83 -1.62
N LEU A 543 -11.89 -14.14 -1.61
CA LEU A 543 -12.20 -13.07 -2.57
C LEU A 543 -11.84 -11.68 -2.05
N ASN A 544 -11.79 -11.50 -0.72
CA ASN A 544 -11.63 -10.19 -0.11
C ASN A 544 -10.44 -10.14 0.85
N ASN A 545 -9.77 -8.99 0.87
CA ASN A 545 -9.04 -8.55 2.05
C ASN A 545 -10.01 -7.83 3.00
N PHE A 546 -9.55 -7.45 4.19
CA PHE A 546 -10.45 -6.84 5.19
C PHE A 546 -10.99 -5.48 4.74
N LEU A 547 -10.18 -4.64 4.08
CA LEU A 547 -10.61 -3.34 3.56
C LEU A 547 -11.77 -3.48 2.55
N SER A 548 -11.60 -4.33 1.53
CA SER A 548 -12.65 -4.58 0.53
C SER A 548 -13.88 -5.24 1.14
N SER A 549 -13.69 -6.13 2.12
CA SER A 549 -14.79 -6.76 2.85
C SER A 549 -15.64 -5.73 3.59
N VAL A 550 -15.03 -4.79 4.31
CA VAL A 550 -15.75 -3.73 5.04
C VAL A 550 -16.47 -2.79 4.07
N LYS A 551 -15.83 -2.35 2.98
CA LYS A 551 -16.47 -1.51 1.94
C LYS A 551 -17.72 -2.18 1.35
N ASN A 552 -17.63 -3.47 1.07
CA ASN A 552 -18.74 -4.22 0.47
C ASN A 552 -19.84 -4.59 1.51
N ALA A 553 -19.45 -4.81 2.77
CA ALA A 553 -20.41 -5.12 3.83
C ALA A 553 -21.21 -3.88 4.27
N ILE A 554 -20.60 -2.70 4.23
CA ILE A 554 -21.20 -1.43 4.70
C ILE A 554 -21.19 -0.41 3.54
N PRO A 555 -22.21 -0.44 2.64
CA PRO A 555 -22.21 0.40 1.43
C PRO A 555 -22.18 1.92 1.72
N ASN A 556 -22.69 2.35 2.87
CA ASN A 556 -22.77 3.77 3.27
C ASN A 556 -21.63 4.18 4.21
N VAL A 557 -20.59 3.36 4.35
CA VAL A 557 -19.44 3.72 5.18
C VAL A 557 -18.76 4.98 4.63
N GLN A 558 -18.45 5.92 5.52
CA GLN A 558 -17.71 7.11 5.12
C GLN A 558 -16.29 6.75 4.73
N SER A 559 -15.98 6.91 3.46
CA SER A 559 -14.65 6.65 2.89
C SER A 559 -14.05 7.95 2.37
N LYS A 560 -12.80 8.22 2.75
CA LYS A 560 -12.04 9.35 2.22
C LYS A 560 -10.72 8.89 1.67
N MET A 561 -10.47 9.17 0.38
CA MET A 561 -9.17 8.99 -0.22
C MET A 561 -8.26 10.19 0.10
N LEU A 562 -7.06 9.92 0.59
CA LEU A 562 -5.99 10.89 0.71
C LEU A 562 -5.41 11.12 -0.68
N VAL A 563 -5.51 12.33 -1.20
CA VAL A 563 -5.15 12.60 -2.60
C VAL A 563 -3.84 13.34 -2.76
N GLU A 564 -3.40 14.11 -1.78
CA GLU A 564 -2.19 14.92 -1.88
C GLU A 564 -0.94 14.06 -1.66
N HIS A 565 -0.13 13.94 -2.72
CA HIS A 565 1.09 13.12 -2.73
C HIS A 565 2.35 13.97 -2.52
N TYR A 566 3.19 13.57 -1.56
CA TYR A 566 4.38 14.33 -1.11
C TYR A 566 5.70 13.56 -1.22
N ARG A 567 5.74 12.37 -1.83
CA ARG A 567 6.91 11.49 -1.78
C ARG A 567 7.73 11.51 -3.05
N CYS A 568 7.14 11.03 -4.13
CA CYS A 568 7.85 10.75 -5.38
C CYS A 568 7.93 11.99 -6.26
N HIS A 569 8.96 12.04 -7.10
CA HIS A 569 9.04 13.03 -8.17
C HIS A 569 7.78 12.96 -9.06
N PRO A 570 7.25 14.11 -9.56
CA PRO A 570 6.02 14.15 -10.35
C PRO A 570 6.00 13.17 -11.53
N LYS A 571 7.10 13.05 -12.28
CA LYS A 571 7.20 12.13 -13.42
C LYS A 571 7.02 10.66 -13.02
N ILE A 572 7.48 10.26 -11.83
CA ILE A 572 7.37 8.89 -11.33
C ILE A 572 5.92 8.59 -10.93
N ILE A 573 5.37 9.41 -10.03
CA ILE A 573 4.04 9.13 -9.48
C ILE A 573 2.92 9.36 -10.48
N ASN A 574 3.13 10.20 -11.48
CA ASN A 574 2.10 10.47 -12.49
C ASN A 574 1.73 9.23 -13.31
N PHE A 575 2.67 8.30 -13.53
CA PHE A 575 2.33 6.99 -14.09
C PHE A 575 1.33 6.24 -13.21
N CYS A 576 1.63 6.12 -11.91
CA CYS A 576 0.72 5.46 -10.97
C CYS A 576 -0.63 6.18 -10.89
N ASN A 577 -0.62 7.51 -10.88
CA ASN A 577 -1.83 8.33 -10.85
C ASN A 577 -2.74 8.05 -12.06
N LYS A 578 -2.20 8.12 -13.28
CA LYS A 578 -2.96 7.87 -14.51
C LYS A 578 -3.43 6.42 -14.61
N LYS A 579 -2.58 5.47 -14.23
CA LYS A 579 -2.86 4.05 -14.44
C LYS A 579 -3.75 3.42 -13.37
N PHE A 580 -3.56 3.79 -12.10
CA PHE A 580 -4.16 3.09 -10.97
C PHE A 580 -5.13 3.94 -10.15
N TYR A 581 -4.98 5.28 -10.17
CA TYR A 581 -5.77 6.19 -9.32
C TYR A 581 -6.65 7.16 -10.12
N ASN A 582 -7.00 6.81 -11.38
CA ASN A 582 -7.91 7.60 -12.24
C ASN A 582 -7.56 9.10 -12.33
N ASN A 583 -6.29 9.43 -12.18
CA ASN A 583 -5.80 10.82 -12.17
C ASN A 583 -6.32 11.65 -10.98
N GLU A 584 -6.72 11.02 -9.88
CA GLU A 584 -7.27 11.69 -8.69
C GLU A 584 -6.18 12.17 -7.72
N LEU A 585 -4.93 11.68 -7.84
CA LEU A 585 -3.85 12.14 -6.97
C LEU A 585 -3.42 13.55 -7.38
N VAL A 586 -3.27 14.38 -6.36
CA VAL A 586 -2.76 15.75 -6.45
C VAL A 586 -1.29 15.75 -6.10
N ILE A 587 -0.44 16.02 -7.07
CA ILE A 587 1.01 15.91 -6.91
C ILE A 587 1.54 17.20 -6.30
N MET A 588 2.01 17.14 -5.04
CA MET A 588 2.51 18.28 -4.28
C MET A 588 4.03 18.45 -4.38
N THR A 589 4.73 17.47 -4.93
CA THR A 589 6.17 17.53 -5.18
C THR A 589 6.47 18.38 -6.40
N LYS A 590 7.66 18.98 -6.46
CA LYS A 590 8.08 19.88 -7.56
C LYS A 590 8.89 19.12 -8.60
N ASP A 591 8.71 19.48 -9.86
CA ASP A 591 9.56 19.10 -10.98
C ASP A 591 10.43 20.32 -11.33
N ASN A 592 11.73 20.22 -11.18
CA ASN A 592 12.67 21.27 -11.54
C ASN A 592 13.23 21.07 -12.97
N ASN A 593 12.51 20.31 -13.79
CA ASN A 593 12.86 19.92 -15.18
C ASN A 593 14.08 18.98 -15.25
N GLU A 594 14.25 18.09 -14.26
CA GLU A 594 15.26 17.04 -14.34
C GLU A 594 14.96 16.08 -15.50
N ASN A 595 16.00 15.73 -16.29
CA ASN A 595 15.84 14.89 -17.46
C ASN A 595 16.04 13.40 -17.18
N ASP A 596 16.69 13.05 -16.04
CA ASP A 596 17.14 11.69 -15.70
C ASP A 596 16.31 11.00 -14.61
N VAL A 597 15.07 11.46 -14.43
CA VAL A 597 14.18 10.97 -13.35
C VAL A 597 13.77 9.51 -13.56
N ILE A 598 13.41 9.12 -14.79
CA ILE A 598 13.06 7.74 -15.13
C ILE A 598 13.93 7.29 -16.31
N LYS A 599 14.56 6.12 -16.17
CA LYS A 599 15.31 5.48 -17.24
C LYS A 599 14.87 4.03 -17.38
N VAL A 600 14.45 3.66 -18.59
CA VAL A 600 14.18 2.27 -18.96
C VAL A 600 15.42 1.70 -19.64
N ILE A 601 15.90 0.56 -19.16
CA ILE A 601 17.04 -0.15 -19.75
C ILE A 601 16.52 -1.45 -20.32
N ARG A 602 16.56 -1.58 -21.63
CA ARG A 602 16.24 -2.83 -22.34
C ARG A 602 17.52 -3.67 -22.48
N THR A 603 17.51 -4.87 -21.95
CA THR A 603 18.60 -5.83 -22.19
C THR A 603 18.67 -6.21 -23.67
N VAL A 604 19.74 -6.85 -24.11
CA VAL A 604 19.77 -7.46 -25.44
C VAL A 604 18.67 -8.51 -25.57
N LYS A 605 18.19 -8.74 -26.79
CA LYS A 605 17.19 -9.81 -27.04
C LYS A 605 17.79 -11.16 -26.67
N GLY A 606 16.96 -12.09 -26.19
CA GLY A 606 17.40 -13.43 -25.89
C GLY A 606 16.57 -14.12 -24.81
N ASN A 607 16.92 -15.35 -24.53
CA ASN A 607 16.37 -16.15 -23.44
C ASN A 607 17.38 -16.17 -22.28
N LEU A 608 17.44 -15.08 -21.51
CA LEU A 608 18.50 -14.75 -20.55
C LEU A 608 18.17 -15.15 -19.11
N SER A 609 16.88 -15.29 -18.80
CA SER A 609 16.39 -15.66 -17.47
C SER A 609 16.60 -17.15 -17.19
N ARG A 610 17.09 -17.50 -15.98
CA ARG A 610 17.28 -18.88 -15.50
C ARG A 610 16.86 -18.99 -14.05
N ASN A 611 16.00 -19.96 -13.73
CA ASN A 611 15.54 -20.19 -12.34
C ASN A 611 15.03 -18.94 -11.66
N LYS A 612 14.24 -18.11 -12.35
CA LYS A 612 13.74 -16.82 -11.81
C LYS A 612 14.86 -15.87 -11.38
N SER A 613 15.99 -15.89 -12.07
CA SER A 613 17.09 -14.94 -11.94
C SER A 613 17.64 -14.58 -13.32
N ASN A 614 18.27 -13.42 -13.46
CA ASN A 614 18.79 -12.89 -14.71
C ASN A 614 20.12 -12.17 -14.46
N GLN A 615 21.23 -12.82 -14.78
CA GLN A 615 22.57 -12.28 -14.58
C GLN A 615 22.80 -11.02 -15.42
N ARG A 616 22.19 -10.94 -16.61
CA ARG A 616 22.32 -9.80 -17.50
C ARG A 616 21.79 -8.51 -16.87
N GLN A 617 20.64 -8.61 -16.17
CA GLN A 617 20.08 -7.50 -15.44
C GLN A 617 20.94 -7.13 -14.22
N VAL A 618 21.62 -8.09 -13.58
CA VAL A 618 22.58 -7.80 -12.49
C VAL A 618 23.78 -7.00 -13.00
N GLU A 619 24.28 -7.28 -14.18
CA GLU A 619 25.40 -6.49 -14.77
C GLU A 619 24.97 -5.05 -15.08
N GLU A 620 23.73 -4.84 -15.53
CA GLU A 620 23.20 -3.46 -15.69
C GLU A 620 23.06 -2.76 -14.34
N ILE A 621 22.59 -3.46 -13.29
CA ILE A 621 22.52 -2.92 -11.93
C ILE A 621 23.92 -2.48 -11.45
N LYS A 622 24.95 -3.30 -11.63
CA LYS A 622 26.33 -2.95 -11.29
C LYS A 622 26.77 -1.65 -11.95
N LYS A 623 26.47 -1.50 -13.24
CA LYS A 623 26.84 -0.32 -14.02
C LYS A 623 26.11 0.95 -13.53
N ILE A 624 24.87 0.84 -13.09
CA ILE A 624 24.11 1.97 -12.51
C ILE A 624 24.74 2.37 -11.19
N ILE A 625 24.96 1.41 -10.29
CA ILE A 625 25.48 1.64 -8.95
C ILE A 625 26.87 2.28 -8.99
N SER A 626 27.77 1.81 -9.89
CA SER A 626 29.12 2.35 -10.02
C SER A 626 29.15 3.85 -10.37
N LYS A 627 28.06 4.40 -10.88
CA LYS A 627 27.92 5.81 -11.30
C LYS A 627 27.15 6.67 -10.32
N SER A 628 26.49 6.10 -9.32
CA SER A 628 25.63 6.83 -8.39
C SER A 628 26.21 6.83 -6.97
N LYS A 629 26.03 7.96 -6.27
CA LYS A 629 26.39 8.12 -4.84
C LYS A 629 25.14 8.24 -3.95
N GLU A 630 23.95 8.03 -4.49
CA GLU A 630 22.69 8.20 -3.79
C GLU A 630 22.33 6.99 -2.90
N ASP A 631 21.31 7.15 -2.08
CA ASP A 631 20.69 6.05 -1.31
C ASP A 631 19.87 5.16 -2.27
N ILE A 632 20.45 4.02 -2.66
CA ILE A 632 19.90 3.12 -3.68
C ILE A 632 19.22 1.92 -3.03
N GLY A 633 18.06 1.55 -3.59
CA GLY A 633 17.38 0.29 -3.31
C GLY A 633 17.09 -0.49 -4.59
N ILE A 634 17.14 -1.81 -4.49
CA ILE A 634 16.88 -2.71 -5.61
C ILE A 634 15.64 -3.53 -5.30
N ILE A 635 14.73 -3.60 -6.27
CA ILE A 635 13.50 -4.37 -6.18
C ILE A 635 13.50 -5.43 -7.29
N ALA A 636 13.24 -6.69 -6.90
CA ALA A 636 13.08 -7.79 -7.83
C ALA A 636 11.79 -8.59 -7.50
N PRO A 637 11.17 -9.27 -8.48
CA PRO A 637 9.98 -10.08 -8.23
C PRO A 637 10.26 -11.39 -7.47
N TYR A 638 11.50 -11.90 -7.55
CA TYR A 638 11.87 -13.24 -7.10
C TYR A 638 13.02 -13.25 -6.10
N ASN A 639 12.96 -14.15 -5.11
CA ASN A 639 14.02 -14.33 -4.13
C ASN A 639 15.36 -14.75 -4.78
N ASN A 640 15.31 -15.60 -5.80
CA ASN A 640 16.54 -16.03 -6.50
C ASN A 640 17.29 -14.86 -7.14
N GLN A 641 16.57 -13.86 -7.65
CA GLN A 641 17.21 -12.64 -8.16
C GLN A 641 17.78 -11.80 -7.01
N VAL A 642 17.05 -11.71 -5.89
CA VAL A 642 17.54 -11.02 -4.70
C VAL A 642 18.84 -11.63 -4.19
N GLU A 643 18.92 -12.96 -4.12
CA GLU A 643 20.14 -13.68 -3.74
C GLU A 643 21.28 -13.46 -4.75
N LEU A 644 21.01 -13.57 -6.05
CA LEU A 644 21.99 -13.32 -7.10
C LEU A 644 22.53 -11.89 -7.03
N VAL A 645 21.69 -10.89 -6.77
CA VAL A 645 22.15 -9.50 -6.61
C VAL A 645 23.04 -9.37 -5.37
N LYS A 646 22.66 -9.97 -4.23
CA LYS A 646 23.49 -9.96 -3.01
C LYS A 646 24.84 -10.60 -3.19
N GLU A 647 24.89 -11.75 -3.85
CA GLU A 647 26.15 -12.46 -4.15
C GLU A 647 27.10 -11.61 -5.01
N ASN A 648 26.56 -10.77 -5.89
CA ASN A 648 27.33 -9.96 -6.81
C ASN A 648 27.70 -8.56 -6.30
N LEU A 649 26.90 -7.99 -5.37
CA LEU A 649 26.97 -6.58 -4.97
C LEU A 649 27.15 -6.35 -3.45
N GLY A 650 27.14 -7.45 -2.65
CA GLY A 650 27.36 -7.36 -1.19
C GLY A 650 26.20 -6.69 -0.45
N ASP A 651 26.50 -5.71 0.40
CA ASP A 651 25.58 -5.14 1.40
C ASP A 651 24.55 -4.13 0.86
N ILE A 652 24.29 -4.11 -0.44
CA ILE A 652 23.27 -3.23 -1.01
C ILE A 652 21.88 -3.72 -0.63
N GLU A 653 20.98 -2.78 -0.30
CA GLU A 653 19.61 -3.12 0.05
C GLU A 653 18.83 -3.62 -1.17
N VAL A 654 18.61 -4.94 -1.21
CA VAL A 654 17.81 -5.59 -2.23
C VAL A 654 16.76 -6.49 -1.59
N ASN A 655 15.50 -6.39 -2.05
CA ASN A 655 14.39 -7.17 -1.55
C ASN A 655 13.34 -7.43 -2.63
N THR A 656 12.43 -8.37 -2.34
CA THR A 656 11.24 -8.53 -3.15
C THR A 656 10.27 -7.36 -2.92
N VAL A 657 9.36 -7.13 -3.89
CA VAL A 657 8.36 -6.05 -3.81
C VAL A 657 7.58 -6.10 -2.47
N HIS A 658 7.18 -7.30 -2.03
CA HIS A 658 6.46 -7.50 -0.77
C HIS A 658 7.26 -7.06 0.47
N LYS A 659 8.55 -7.37 0.51
CA LYS A 659 9.43 -6.97 1.62
C LYS A 659 9.85 -5.50 1.54
N TYR A 660 9.67 -4.88 0.37
CA TYR A 660 9.99 -3.47 0.15
C TYR A 660 8.82 -2.53 0.51
N GLN A 661 7.63 -3.10 0.75
CA GLN A 661 6.46 -2.31 1.14
C GLN A 661 6.72 -1.56 2.46
N GLY A 662 6.32 -0.29 2.52
CA GLY A 662 6.60 0.60 3.66
C GLY A 662 8.00 1.26 3.66
N ARG A 663 8.91 0.84 2.75
CA ARG A 663 10.25 1.44 2.59
C ARG A 663 10.28 2.36 1.37
N GLU A 664 11.28 3.24 1.32
CA GLU A 664 11.48 4.18 0.23
C GLU A 664 12.96 4.57 0.12
N LYS A 665 13.42 4.90 -1.08
CA LYS A 665 14.80 5.32 -1.35
C LYS A 665 14.80 6.49 -2.32
N ASP A 666 15.91 7.22 -2.35
CA ASP A 666 16.10 8.29 -3.32
C ASP A 666 16.10 7.72 -4.74
N THR A 667 16.84 6.65 -4.96
CA THR A 667 16.91 5.91 -6.23
C THR A 667 16.42 4.47 -6.04
N ILE A 668 15.52 4.03 -6.90
CA ILE A 668 15.08 2.64 -7.00
C ILE A 668 15.47 2.05 -8.35
N ILE A 669 16.02 0.84 -8.31
CA ILE A 669 16.28 0.02 -9.49
C ILE A 669 15.30 -1.17 -9.45
N ILE A 670 14.45 -1.28 -10.46
CA ILE A 670 13.53 -2.41 -10.62
C ILE A 670 14.12 -3.36 -11.67
N SER A 671 14.31 -4.63 -11.27
CA SER A 671 14.72 -5.73 -12.17
C SER A 671 13.51 -6.61 -12.44
N THR A 672 13.04 -6.69 -13.69
CA THR A 672 11.88 -7.51 -14.05
C THR A 672 12.19 -8.99 -14.17
N VAL A 673 13.47 -9.34 -14.36
CA VAL A 673 14.02 -10.70 -14.44
C VAL A 673 13.60 -11.46 -15.69
N GLU A 674 12.33 -11.49 -16.02
CA GLU A 674 11.73 -12.36 -17.05
C GLU A 674 12.05 -11.91 -18.48
N ASP A 675 12.18 -12.89 -19.36
CA ASP A 675 12.34 -12.65 -20.80
C ASP A 675 10.99 -12.45 -21.49
N ASP A 676 9.95 -13.14 -21.03
CA ASP A 676 8.54 -12.94 -21.37
C ASP A 676 7.82 -12.55 -20.08
N ILE A 677 7.27 -11.33 -20.03
CA ILE A 677 6.63 -10.78 -18.86
C ILE A 677 5.36 -11.57 -18.52
N SER A 678 5.37 -12.22 -17.37
CA SER A 678 4.24 -12.98 -16.84
C SER A 678 3.19 -12.07 -16.19
N ASP A 679 1.98 -12.61 -15.95
CA ASP A 679 0.92 -11.93 -15.21
C ASP A 679 1.37 -11.54 -13.80
N PHE A 680 2.29 -12.29 -13.19
CA PHE A 680 2.81 -11.97 -11.86
C PHE A 680 3.70 -10.73 -11.88
N VAL A 681 4.67 -10.65 -12.81
CA VAL A 681 5.55 -9.46 -12.94
C VAL A 681 4.78 -8.26 -13.49
N GLY A 682 3.80 -8.52 -14.36
CA GLY A 682 2.89 -7.53 -14.92
C GLY A 682 1.72 -7.15 -14.01
N ASP A 683 1.62 -7.67 -12.77
CA ASP A 683 0.52 -7.38 -11.86
C ASP A 683 0.49 -5.89 -11.49
N ALA A 684 -0.72 -5.31 -11.55
CA ALA A 684 -0.94 -3.89 -11.33
C ALA A 684 -0.50 -3.42 -9.93
N LYS A 685 -0.77 -4.23 -8.90
CA LYS A 685 -0.44 -3.90 -7.50
C LYS A 685 1.06 -4.01 -7.24
N ILE A 686 1.70 -5.00 -7.85
CA ILE A 686 3.16 -5.19 -7.77
C ILE A 686 3.87 -3.99 -8.40
N LEU A 687 3.46 -3.61 -9.61
CA LEU A 687 4.06 -2.50 -10.33
C LEU A 687 3.81 -1.16 -9.63
N ASN A 688 2.59 -0.91 -9.16
CA ASN A 688 2.24 0.30 -8.41
C ASN A 688 3.11 0.46 -7.16
N VAL A 689 3.27 -0.61 -6.38
CA VAL A 689 4.11 -0.59 -5.18
C VAL A 689 5.57 -0.37 -5.56
N ALA A 690 6.12 -1.09 -6.54
CA ALA A 690 7.52 -1.00 -6.93
C ALA A 690 7.89 0.41 -7.41
N VAL A 691 7.12 0.99 -8.33
CA VAL A 691 7.34 2.33 -8.91
C VAL A 691 7.26 3.42 -7.83
N SER A 692 6.27 3.34 -6.94
CA SER A 692 6.04 4.35 -5.90
C SER A 692 7.04 4.33 -4.72
N ARG A 693 8.07 3.47 -4.77
CA ARG A 693 9.18 3.45 -3.77
C ARG A 693 10.27 4.48 -4.07
N ALA A 694 10.40 4.92 -5.32
CA ALA A 694 11.41 5.87 -5.76
C ALA A 694 11.00 7.30 -5.41
N LYS A 695 11.88 8.04 -4.71
CA LYS A 695 11.67 9.47 -4.42
C LYS A 695 12.10 10.35 -5.58
N LYS A 696 13.32 10.17 -6.10
CA LYS A 696 13.96 11.04 -7.07
C LYS A 696 14.19 10.36 -8.42
N HIS A 697 14.79 9.15 -8.42
CA HIS A 697 15.19 8.44 -9.63
C HIS A 697 14.65 7.03 -9.68
N LEU A 698 14.21 6.59 -10.85
CA LEU A 698 13.72 5.24 -11.12
C LEU A 698 14.42 4.66 -12.33
N TYR A 699 15.16 3.57 -12.13
CA TYR A 699 15.71 2.73 -13.19
C TYR A 699 14.85 1.48 -13.34
N PHE A 700 14.37 1.23 -14.55
CA PHE A 700 13.51 0.09 -14.85
C PHE A 700 14.20 -0.81 -15.88
N ILE A 701 14.74 -1.95 -15.41
CA ILE A 701 15.48 -2.89 -16.26
C ILE A 701 14.52 -3.98 -16.74
N VAL A 702 14.41 -4.12 -18.05
CA VAL A 702 13.45 -5.01 -18.71
C VAL A 702 14.08 -5.78 -19.85
N THR A 703 13.43 -6.83 -20.28
CA THR A 703 13.85 -7.61 -21.47
C THR A 703 13.90 -6.75 -22.74
N GLY A 704 14.84 -7.08 -23.63
CA GLY A 704 14.89 -6.52 -25.00
C GLY A 704 13.96 -7.24 -25.98
N ASN A 705 13.31 -8.35 -25.54
CA ASN A 705 12.30 -9.04 -26.34
C ASN A 705 11.06 -8.18 -26.51
N GLU A 706 10.19 -8.57 -27.44
CA GLU A 706 8.88 -7.92 -27.59
C GLU A 706 8.00 -8.17 -26.34
N ILE A 707 7.49 -7.11 -25.77
CA ILE A 707 6.63 -7.17 -24.59
C ILE A 707 5.18 -7.07 -25.06
N LYS A 708 4.37 -8.08 -24.75
CA LYS A 708 2.93 -8.11 -25.02
C LYS A 708 2.18 -7.11 -24.15
N ASN A 709 0.92 -6.83 -24.46
CA ASN A 709 0.08 -5.96 -23.66
C ASN A 709 0.09 -6.35 -22.18
N SER A 710 0.62 -5.48 -21.36
CA SER A 710 0.79 -5.66 -19.92
C SER A 710 0.99 -4.29 -19.24
N ASN A 711 0.85 -4.23 -17.92
CA ASN A 711 1.13 -2.99 -17.19
C ASN A 711 2.60 -2.54 -17.33
N VAL A 712 3.52 -3.47 -17.57
CA VAL A 712 4.94 -3.17 -17.88
C VAL A 712 5.04 -2.48 -19.24
N LYS A 713 4.31 -2.93 -20.25
CA LYS A 713 4.26 -2.27 -21.57
C LYS A 713 3.72 -0.85 -21.44
N ASP A 714 2.62 -0.67 -20.69
CA ASP A 714 2.03 0.66 -20.45
C ASP A 714 3.02 1.60 -19.74
N PHE A 715 3.86 1.08 -18.83
CA PHE A 715 4.91 1.87 -18.20
C PHE A 715 5.97 2.33 -19.23
N ILE A 716 6.40 1.45 -20.11
CA ILE A 716 7.38 1.79 -21.16
C ILE A 716 6.78 2.81 -22.13
N ASP A 717 5.52 2.63 -22.52
CA ASP A 717 4.83 3.56 -23.41
C ASP A 717 4.63 4.93 -22.76
N TYR A 718 4.39 4.96 -21.43
CA TYR A 718 4.37 6.21 -20.66
C TYR A 718 5.73 6.92 -20.69
N VAL A 719 6.84 6.18 -20.53
CA VAL A 719 8.20 6.73 -20.57
C VAL A 719 8.51 7.29 -21.95
N ASP A 720 8.17 6.55 -22.99
CA ASP A 720 8.37 6.96 -24.39
C ASP A 720 7.55 8.21 -24.74
N TYR A 721 6.25 8.21 -24.42
CA TYR A 721 5.36 9.34 -24.64
C TYR A 721 5.84 10.63 -23.95
N ASN A 722 6.43 10.53 -22.75
CA ASN A 722 6.95 11.67 -22.02
C ASN A 722 8.38 12.06 -22.43
N ASN A 723 8.94 11.50 -23.51
CA ASN A 723 10.31 11.72 -23.99
C ASN A 723 11.37 11.50 -22.91
N MET A 724 11.16 10.49 -22.06
CA MET A 724 12.16 10.07 -21.07
C MET A 724 13.11 9.04 -21.67
N GLU A 725 14.19 8.74 -20.98
CA GLU A 725 15.29 7.96 -21.55
C GLU A 725 14.98 6.46 -21.62
N ILE A 726 15.02 5.88 -22.82
CA ILE A 726 15.00 4.44 -23.07
C ILE A 726 16.34 4.03 -23.65
N ILE A 727 17.10 3.25 -22.90
CA ILE A 727 18.46 2.81 -23.22
C ILE A 727 18.40 1.36 -23.68
N ASN A 728 18.94 1.07 -24.86
CA ASN A 728 19.23 -0.31 -25.26
C ASN A 728 20.62 -0.70 -24.74
N SER A 729 20.66 -1.73 -23.92
CA SER A 729 21.91 -2.27 -23.37
C SER A 729 22.84 -2.74 -24.46
N LYS A 730 24.12 -2.49 -24.25
CA LYS A 730 25.21 -3.08 -25.07
C LYS A 730 25.89 -4.23 -24.36
N ILE A 731 25.42 -4.64 -23.17
CA ILE A 731 25.95 -5.79 -22.46
C ILE A 731 25.41 -7.05 -23.14
N TYR A 732 26.29 -7.77 -23.84
CA TYR A 732 25.99 -9.02 -24.51
C TYR A 732 26.92 -10.12 -24.00
N SER A 733 26.62 -11.36 -24.33
CA SER A 733 27.45 -12.52 -24.06
C SER A 733 27.86 -13.19 -25.38
N SER A 734 29.09 -13.63 -25.45
CA SER A 734 29.53 -14.51 -26.55
C SER A 734 28.71 -15.80 -26.56
N PHE A 735 28.20 -16.23 -25.42
CA PHE A 735 27.32 -17.40 -25.28
C PHE A 735 25.89 -17.16 -25.75
N ASP A 736 25.49 -15.94 -26.12
CA ASP A 736 24.17 -15.67 -26.69
C ASP A 736 23.89 -16.52 -27.91
N LEU A 737 24.95 -16.85 -28.69
CA LEU A 737 24.84 -17.75 -29.82
C LEU A 737 24.34 -19.15 -29.46
N LEU A 738 24.41 -19.58 -28.20
CA LEU A 738 23.91 -20.88 -27.74
C LEU A 738 22.37 -20.91 -27.59
N TYR A 739 21.74 -19.75 -27.51
CA TYR A 739 20.30 -19.66 -27.36
C TYR A 739 19.56 -19.93 -28.68
N LYS A 740 18.38 -20.51 -28.59
CA LYS A 740 17.57 -20.88 -29.75
C LYS A 740 17.24 -19.67 -30.65
N GLN A 741 17.08 -18.49 -30.10
CA GLN A 741 16.80 -17.26 -30.83
C GLN A 741 17.94 -16.85 -31.79
N TYR A 742 19.17 -17.26 -31.52
CA TYR A 742 20.35 -16.96 -32.30
C TYR A 742 20.84 -18.18 -33.12
N GLU A 743 19.94 -19.12 -33.46
CA GLU A 743 20.32 -20.34 -34.18
C GLU A 743 20.86 -20.05 -35.56
N MET A 744 20.33 -19.04 -36.26
CA MET A 744 20.82 -18.66 -37.60
C MET A 744 22.21 -18.06 -37.49
N GLU A 745 22.44 -17.14 -36.56
CA GLU A 745 23.75 -16.53 -36.29
C GLU A 745 24.77 -17.59 -35.83
N ARG A 746 24.35 -18.54 -35.02
CA ARG A 746 25.19 -19.68 -34.62
C ARG A 746 25.60 -20.55 -35.82
N LEU A 747 24.67 -20.85 -36.72
CA LEU A 747 24.96 -21.58 -37.93
C LEU A 747 25.91 -20.82 -38.85
N GLU A 748 25.72 -19.51 -39.01
CA GLU A 748 26.65 -18.66 -39.77
C GLU A 748 28.05 -18.60 -39.12
N PHE A 749 28.10 -18.49 -37.78
CA PHE A 749 29.36 -18.51 -37.04
C PHE A 749 30.14 -19.80 -37.32
N PHE A 750 29.47 -20.96 -37.22
CA PHE A 750 30.11 -22.27 -37.46
C PHE A 750 30.34 -22.62 -38.95
N LYS A 751 29.69 -21.88 -39.87
CA LYS A 751 30.12 -21.92 -41.31
C LYS A 751 31.48 -21.26 -41.53
N LYS A 752 31.75 -20.15 -40.81
CA LYS A 752 33.01 -19.40 -40.88
C LYS A 752 34.10 -19.95 -39.97
N HIS A 753 33.74 -20.68 -38.91
CA HIS A 753 34.62 -21.18 -37.87
C HIS A 753 34.42 -22.66 -37.66
N LYS A 754 35.43 -23.43 -38.00
CA LYS A 754 35.39 -24.89 -37.85
C LYS A 754 35.29 -25.30 -36.38
N ARG A 755 34.42 -26.24 -36.04
CA ARG A 755 34.39 -26.85 -34.70
C ARG A 755 35.66 -27.64 -34.44
N ILE A 756 36.36 -27.28 -33.36
CA ILE A 756 37.64 -27.90 -32.95
C ILE A 756 37.40 -28.70 -31.65
N LEU A 757 36.52 -28.21 -30.76
CA LEU A 757 36.22 -28.77 -29.46
C LEU A 757 34.83 -29.43 -29.45
N LYS A 758 34.57 -30.23 -28.41
CA LYS A 758 33.34 -31.04 -28.31
C LYS A 758 32.09 -30.16 -28.11
N TYR A 759 32.19 -29.13 -27.29
CA TYR A 759 31.07 -28.30 -26.93
C TYR A 759 31.08 -26.98 -27.70
N ASP A 760 29.89 -26.50 -28.11
CA ASP A 760 29.74 -25.24 -28.84
C ASP A 760 30.18 -24.04 -27.97
N SER A 761 29.96 -24.10 -26.65
CA SER A 761 30.43 -23.07 -25.71
C SER A 761 31.94 -22.90 -25.72
N GLU A 762 32.69 -23.99 -25.67
CA GLU A 762 34.14 -23.98 -25.75
C GLU A 762 34.62 -23.48 -27.11
N ASN A 763 33.97 -23.90 -28.20
CA ASN A 763 34.34 -23.42 -29.54
C ASN A 763 34.13 -21.89 -29.67
N ILE A 764 33.08 -21.33 -29.10
CA ILE A 764 32.84 -19.89 -29.12
C ILE A 764 33.96 -19.16 -28.37
N ILE A 765 34.32 -19.63 -27.18
CA ILE A 765 35.42 -19.04 -26.40
C ILE A 765 36.77 -19.22 -27.05
N TYR A 766 37.04 -20.36 -27.70
CA TYR A 766 38.25 -20.57 -28.48
C TYR A 766 38.46 -19.44 -29.50
N TYR A 767 37.43 -19.13 -30.29
CA TYR A 767 37.52 -18.09 -31.30
C TYR A 767 37.55 -16.68 -30.70
N LEU A 768 36.92 -16.50 -29.55
CA LEU A 768 36.98 -15.26 -28.80
C LEU A 768 38.42 -14.99 -28.28
N ILE A 769 39.04 -15.99 -27.64
CA ILE A 769 40.42 -15.88 -27.16
C ILE A 769 41.34 -15.63 -28.35
N LYS A 770 41.17 -16.35 -29.44
CA LYS A 770 41.95 -16.14 -30.65
C LYS A 770 41.83 -14.72 -31.20
N LYS A 771 40.66 -14.14 -31.17
CA LYS A 771 40.41 -12.74 -31.54
C LYS A 771 41.09 -11.78 -30.58
N ILE A 772 40.96 -11.99 -29.27
CA ILE A 772 41.54 -11.13 -28.24
C ILE A 772 43.08 -11.12 -28.35
N LEU A 773 43.70 -12.31 -28.50
CA LEU A 773 45.13 -12.43 -28.52
C LEU A 773 45.79 -11.83 -29.78
N ASN A 774 45.04 -11.45 -30.80
CA ASN A 774 45.57 -10.65 -31.90
C ASN A 774 46.09 -9.27 -31.44
N ASP A 775 45.59 -8.78 -30.32
CA ASP A 775 45.97 -7.49 -29.74
C ASP A 775 47.13 -7.63 -28.71
N TYR A 776 47.62 -8.88 -28.49
CA TYR A 776 48.69 -9.20 -27.51
C TYR A 776 49.80 -10.03 -28.15
N ASP A 777 50.76 -9.37 -28.79
CA ASP A 777 51.81 -10.00 -29.65
C ASP A 777 52.65 -11.11 -28.97
N ASN A 778 52.80 -11.04 -27.63
CA ASN A 778 53.67 -11.95 -26.87
C ASN A 778 52.89 -13.09 -26.17
N LEU A 779 51.57 -13.20 -26.38
CA LEU A 779 50.76 -14.23 -25.77
C LEU A 779 50.35 -15.31 -26.77
N GLN A 780 50.20 -16.55 -26.27
CA GLN A 780 49.62 -17.70 -26.95
C GLN A 780 48.67 -18.44 -26.01
N PHE A 781 47.86 -19.35 -26.51
CA PHE A 781 47.02 -20.18 -25.68
C PHE A 781 47.00 -21.63 -26.18
N HIS A 782 46.78 -22.54 -25.20
CA HIS A 782 46.43 -23.94 -25.45
C HIS A 782 44.99 -24.20 -24.93
N PHE A 783 44.34 -25.20 -25.50
CA PHE A 783 43.06 -25.72 -25.00
C PHE A 783 43.27 -27.13 -24.45
N HIS A 784 42.45 -27.56 -23.48
CA HIS A 784 42.52 -28.83 -22.79
C HIS A 784 43.92 -29.14 -22.21
N GLN A 785 44.55 -28.12 -21.60
CA GLN A 785 45.84 -28.27 -20.98
C GLN A 785 45.73 -29.15 -19.73
N SER A 786 46.47 -30.27 -19.68
CA SER A 786 46.52 -31.15 -18.50
C SER A 786 47.09 -30.39 -17.30
N VAL A 787 46.36 -30.45 -16.17
CA VAL A 787 46.85 -29.89 -14.90
C VAL A 787 48.11 -30.63 -14.41
N ASN A 788 48.17 -31.94 -14.67
CA ASN A 788 49.35 -32.74 -14.32
C ASN A 788 50.63 -32.28 -15.03
N ASP A 789 50.51 -31.87 -16.30
CA ASP A 789 51.68 -31.42 -17.11
C ASP A 789 52.03 -29.95 -16.76
N LEU A 790 51.07 -29.16 -16.36
CA LEU A 790 51.28 -27.79 -15.97
C LEU A 790 51.97 -27.69 -14.60
N ILE A 791 51.58 -28.52 -13.64
CA ILE A 791 52.08 -28.53 -12.26
C ILE A 791 52.99 -29.74 -12.07
N ARG A 792 54.29 -29.55 -12.37
CA ARG A 792 55.30 -30.60 -12.23
C ARG A 792 55.72 -30.88 -10.79
N ASP A 793 55.90 -29.82 -9.99
CA ASP A 793 56.15 -29.94 -8.56
C ASP A 793 54.82 -29.95 -7.80
N LYS A 794 54.51 -31.04 -7.12
CA LYS A 794 53.29 -31.25 -6.36
C LYS A 794 53.44 -31.09 -4.84
N SER A 795 54.55 -30.49 -4.40
CA SER A 795 54.90 -30.36 -2.98
C SER A 795 53.86 -29.54 -2.18
N LEU A 796 53.18 -28.56 -2.83
CA LEU A 796 52.20 -27.69 -2.22
C LEU A 796 50.76 -28.28 -2.14
N LEU A 797 50.55 -29.45 -2.79
CA LEU A 797 49.23 -30.06 -2.89
C LEU A 797 48.96 -31.01 -1.73
N THR A 798 47.72 -31.05 -1.26
CA THR A 798 47.19 -32.08 -0.37
C THR A 798 47.08 -33.41 -1.13
N GLU A 799 46.92 -34.55 -0.43
CA GLU A 799 46.78 -35.86 -1.11
C GLU A 799 45.57 -35.92 -2.02
N GLU A 800 44.46 -35.31 -1.63
CA GLU A 800 43.26 -35.20 -2.45
C GLU A 800 43.51 -34.38 -3.73
N GLU A 801 44.16 -33.25 -3.60
CA GLU A 801 44.52 -32.39 -4.75
C GLU A 801 45.57 -33.09 -5.68
N LYS A 802 46.50 -33.86 -5.11
CA LYS A 802 47.48 -34.66 -5.91
C LYS A 802 46.74 -35.71 -6.72
N MET A 803 45.83 -36.44 -6.12
CA MET A 803 44.99 -37.41 -6.83
C MET A 803 44.19 -36.77 -7.94
N TYR A 804 43.53 -35.64 -7.64
CA TYR A 804 42.75 -34.90 -8.62
C TYR A 804 43.62 -34.35 -9.77
N ALA A 805 44.75 -33.67 -9.48
CA ALA A 805 45.62 -33.12 -10.50
C ALA A 805 46.26 -34.19 -11.40
N SER A 806 46.52 -35.38 -10.85
CA SER A 806 47.14 -36.50 -11.58
C SER A 806 46.16 -37.30 -12.44
N HIS A 807 44.86 -37.03 -12.30
CA HIS A 807 43.84 -37.77 -13.06
C HIS A 807 43.85 -37.29 -14.53
N HIS A 808 43.87 -38.25 -15.48
CA HIS A 808 44.05 -37.99 -16.92
C HIS A 808 42.96 -37.07 -17.52
N ASN A 809 41.80 -37.01 -16.93
CA ASN A 809 40.68 -36.13 -17.35
C ASN A 809 40.69 -34.75 -16.71
N THR A 810 41.69 -34.44 -15.85
CA THR A 810 41.78 -33.11 -15.23
C THR A 810 42.59 -32.17 -16.12
N HIS A 811 41.87 -31.31 -16.81
CA HIS A 811 42.48 -30.32 -17.71
C HIS A 811 41.86 -28.94 -17.50
N LEU A 812 42.54 -27.89 -17.93
CA LEU A 812 42.04 -26.55 -18.09
C LEU A 812 41.40 -26.43 -19.45
N ASP A 813 40.23 -25.77 -19.56
CA ASP A 813 39.58 -25.59 -20.86
C ASP A 813 40.47 -24.77 -21.78
N PHE A 814 41.01 -23.65 -21.26
CA PHE A 814 41.96 -22.82 -21.96
C PHE A 814 43.06 -22.32 -21.00
N TYR A 815 44.24 -22.14 -21.54
CA TYR A 815 45.39 -21.70 -20.80
C TYR A 815 46.22 -20.75 -21.66
N ILE A 816 46.37 -19.50 -21.21
CA ILE A 816 47.13 -18.42 -21.88
C ILE A 816 48.50 -18.31 -21.23
N PHE A 817 49.56 -18.19 -22.03
CA PHE A 817 50.94 -18.12 -21.57
C PHE A 817 51.79 -17.21 -22.49
N LYS A 818 52.96 -16.77 -21.98
CA LYS A 818 53.92 -16.01 -22.77
C LYS A 818 54.63 -16.91 -23.78
N LYS A 819 54.71 -16.50 -25.06
CA LYS A 819 55.41 -17.19 -26.14
C LYS A 819 56.88 -17.55 -25.83
N ILE A 820 57.54 -16.67 -25.05
CA ILE A 820 58.90 -16.86 -24.62
C ILE A 820 58.92 -17.23 -23.16
N GLY A 821 59.43 -18.47 -22.85
CA GLY A 821 59.58 -18.96 -21.49
C GLY A 821 58.35 -19.68 -20.92
N ASP A 822 57.26 -19.85 -21.69
CA ASP A 822 56.03 -20.60 -21.33
C ASP A 822 55.43 -20.22 -19.96
N LYS A 823 55.62 -18.93 -19.52
CA LYS A 823 55.12 -18.46 -18.22
C LYS A 823 53.60 -18.42 -18.23
N PRO A 824 52.95 -19.07 -17.23
CA PRO A 824 51.52 -18.99 -17.05
C PRO A 824 51.02 -17.55 -16.93
N ILE A 825 49.93 -17.18 -17.62
CA ILE A 825 49.34 -15.87 -17.55
C ILE A 825 47.92 -15.97 -17.03
N LEU A 826 47.06 -16.81 -17.66
CA LEU A 826 45.65 -16.90 -17.30
C LEU A 826 45.08 -18.27 -17.68
N ALA A 827 44.47 -18.94 -16.71
CA ALA A 827 43.61 -20.09 -16.92
C ALA A 827 42.17 -19.66 -17.10
N ILE A 828 41.49 -20.22 -18.11
CA ILE A 828 40.08 -19.92 -18.39
C ILE A 828 39.27 -21.21 -18.39
N GLU A 829 38.23 -21.27 -17.60
CA GLU A 829 37.26 -22.34 -17.50
C GLU A 829 35.92 -21.92 -18.07
N VAL A 830 35.22 -22.80 -18.79
CA VAL A 830 33.91 -22.55 -19.38
C VAL A 830 32.86 -23.41 -18.68
N ASP A 831 32.12 -22.77 -17.78
CA ASP A 831 31.17 -23.47 -16.91
C ASP A 831 29.77 -23.52 -17.52
N GLY A 832 29.29 -24.72 -17.84
CA GLY A 832 27.88 -24.93 -18.20
C GLY A 832 26.97 -24.69 -16.99
N TYR A 833 25.96 -23.85 -17.15
CA TYR A 833 25.09 -23.39 -16.05
C TYR A 833 24.52 -24.52 -15.18
N ASP A 834 24.07 -25.65 -15.80
CA ASP A 834 23.37 -26.70 -15.05
C ASP A 834 24.33 -27.64 -14.29
N ASN A 835 25.58 -27.77 -14.70
CA ASN A 835 26.52 -28.76 -14.19
C ASN A 835 27.35 -28.22 -12.99
N HIS A 836 27.57 -26.91 -12.90
CA HIS A 836 28.48 -26.24 -11.96
C HIS A 836 27.75 -25.50 -10.80
N LYS A 837 26.58 -26.01 -10.38
CA LYS A 837 25.81 -25.44 -9.25
C LYS A 837 26.39 -25.88 -7.91
N LYS A 838 26.36 -25.00 -6.94
CA LYS A 838 26.73 -25.28 -5.55
C LYS A 838 25.99 -26.55 -5.03
N GLY A 839 26.76 -27.50 -4.48
CA GLY A 839 26.24 -28.79 -3.98
C GLY A 839 26.26 -29.91 -5.03
N THR A 840 26.81 -29.70 -6.24
CA THR A 840 27.10 -30.76 -7.21
C THR A 840 28.52 -31.29 -7.07
N LYS A 841 28.75 -32.56 -7.41
CA LYS A 841 30.09 -33.15 -7.46
C LYS A 841 31.04 -32.37 -8.38
N GLN A 842 30.49 -31.73 -9.43
CA GLN A 842 31.30 -30.91 -10.34
C GLN A 842 31.75 -29.62 -9.65
N TYR A 843 30.86 -28.97 -8.86
CA TYR A 843 31.23 -27.81 -8.07
C TYR A 843 32.39 -28.11 -7.09
N GLU A 844 32.39 -29.26 -6.42
CA GLU A 844 33.48 -29.68 -5.52
C GLU A 844 34.81 -29.82 -6.28
N LYS A 845 34.77 -30.46 -7.48
CA LYS A 845 35.95 -30.56 -8.36
C LYS A 845 36.47 -29.22 -8.84
N ASP A 846 35.55 -28.29 -9.13
CA ASP A 846 35.90 -26.93 -9.51
C ASP A 846 36.64 -26.19 -8.39
N GLN A 847 36.19 -26.37 -7.11
CA GLN A 847 36.89 -25.82 -5.96
C GLN A 847 38.27 -26.39 -5.78
N LEU A 848 38.47 -27.71 -5.97
CA LEU A 848 39.77 -28.33 -5.95
C LEU A 848 40.70 -27.73 -7.04
N LYS A 849 40.18 -27.60 -8.28
CA LYS A 849 40.92 -26.98 -9.36
C LYS A 849 41.35 -25.56 -9.07
N ASN A 850 40.41 -24.73 -8.54
CA ASN A 850 40.71 -23.36 -8.16
C ASN A 850 41.76 -23.31 -7.05
N SER A 851 41.66 -24.14 -6.01
CA SER A 851 42.65 -24.24 -4.93
C SER A 851 44.03 -24.59 -5.42
N ILE A 852 44.10 -25.51 -6.40
CA ILE A 852 45.39 -25.89 -7.02
C ILE A 852 46.00 -24.71 -7.75
N LEU A 853 45.22 -24.00 -8.57
CA LEU A 853 45.71 -22.83 -9.34
C LEU A 853 46.17 -21.71 -8.40
N ASP A 854 45.45 -21.42 -7.32
CA ASP A 854 45.80 -20.41 -6.31
C ASP A 854 47.12 -20.75 -5.60
N LYS A 855 47.39 -22.03 -5.27
CA LYS A 855 48.63 -22.48 -4.62
C LYS A 855 49.87 -22.27 -5.48
N TYR A 856 49.70 -22.23 -6.79
CA TYR A 856 50.79 -22.04 -7.75
C TYR A 856 50.76 -20.64 -8.38
N ASP A 857 50.05 -19.70 -7.81
CA ASP A 857 49.92 -18.31 -8.27
C ASP A 857 49.56 -18.21 -9.77
N ILE A 858 48.75 -19.16 -10.27
CA ILE A 858 48.22 -19.15 -11.63
C ILE A 858 46.89 -18.40 -11.64
N PRO A 859 46.87 -17.19 -12.22
CA PRO A 859 45.57 -16.47 -12.34
C PRO A 859 44.55 -17.25 -13.13
N TRP A 860 43.28 -17.23 -12.69
CA TRP A 860 42.21 -17.93 -13.37
C TRP A 860 40.94 -17.11 -13.46
N ILE A 861 40.10 -17.44 -14.43
CA ILE A 861 38.74 -16.88 -14.61
C ILE A 861 37.78 -17.97 -15.04
N ARG A 862 36.58 -17.94 -14.49
CA ARG A 862 35.48 -18.83 -14.92
C ARG A 862 34.44 -18.04 -15.71
N LEU A 863 34.09 -18.55 -16.89
CA LEU A 863 33.13 -17.99 -17.81
C LEU A 863 31.87 -18.85 -17.79
N LYS A 864 30.87 -18.41 -17.04
CA LYS A 864 29.59 -19.12 -16.97
C LYS A 864 28.80 -18.90 -18.25
N THR A 865 28.22 -19.95 -18.83
CA THR A 865 27.40 -19.86 -20.06
C THR A 865 26.12 -19.00 -19.94
N ASN A 866 25.72 -18.64 -18.73
CA ASN A 866 24.68 -17.64 -18.46
C ASN A 866 25.23 -16.27 -18.05
N GLY A 867 26.56 -16.07 -18.18
CA GLY A 867 27.24 -14.82 -17.88
C GLY A 867 27.09 -13.77 -18.97
N SER A 868 27.96 -12.77 -18.94
CA SER A 868 28.02 -11.68 -19.92
C SER A 868 29.40 -11.01 -19.94
N ALA A 869 29.64 -10.21 -21.00
CA ALA A 869 30.85 -9.41 -21.18
C ALA A 869 32.15 -10.25 -21.10
N GLU A 870 32.18 -11.45 -21.68
CA GLU A 870 33.30 -12.37 -21.62
C GLU A 870 34.56 -11.75 -22.23
N GLU A 871 34.43 -11.03 -23.34
CA GLU A 871 35.56 -10.34 -23.99
C GLU A 871 36.19 -9.31 -23.05
N ASP A 872 35.37 -8.43 -22.47
CA ASP A 872 35.86 -7.38 -21.55
C ASP A 872 36.49 -8.00 -20.29
N ARG A 873 35.88 -9.06 -19.75
CA ARG A 873 36.40 -9.75 -18.55
C ARG A 873 37.75 -10.41 -18.80
N ILE A 874 37.93 -11.02 -19.98
CA ILE A 874 39.25 -11.63 -20.36
C ILE A 874 40.26 -10.51 -20.54
N ARG A 875 39.95 -9.44 -21.29
CA ARG A 875 40.85 -8.31 -21.54
C ARG A 875 41.27 -7.62 -20.23
N CYS A 876 40.29 -7.22 -19.39
CA CYS A 876 40.62 -6.60 -18.10
C CYS A 876 41.52 -7.47 -17.23
N LYS A 877 41.29 -8.81 -17.22
CA LYS A 877 42.09 -9.72 -16.42
C LYS A 877 43.53 -9.87 -17.01
N LEU A 878 43.65 -9.90 -18.31
CA LEU A 878 44.97 -9.91 -18.99
C LEU A 878 45.72 -8.62 -18.72
N ASP A 879 45.08 -7.47 -18.86
CA ASP A 879 45.70 -6.17 -18.63
C ASP A 879 46.13 -6.02 -17.16
N GLU A 880 45.28 -6.43 -16.18
CA GLU A 880 45.63 -6.45 -14.74
C GLU A 880 46.90 -7.27 -14.46
N ILE A 881 47.03 -8.44 -15.09
CA ILE A 881 48.19 -9.33 -14.88
C ILE A 881 49.43 -8.75 -15.54
N LEU A 882 49.29 -8.25 -16.77
CA LEU A 882 50.41 -7.72 -17.52
C LEU A 882 50.96 -6.41 -16.92
N GLU A 883 50.09 -5.59 -16.34
CA GLU A 883 50.50 -4.39 -15.59
C GLU A 883 51.26 -4.73 -14.29
N ARG A 884 50.90 -5.82 -13.61
CA ARG A 884 51.62 -6.33 -12.43
C ARG A 884 52.98 -6.88 -12.79
N ASP A 885 53.10 -7.56 -13.93
CA ASP A 885 54.37 -8.12 -14.42
C ASP A 885 55.36 -7.03 -14.88
N ASN A 886 54.89 -5.84 -15.22
CA ASN A 886 55.69 -4.71 -15.63
C ASN A 886 56.11 -3.77 -14.44
N LYS A 887 55.56 -3.98 -13.24
CA LYS A 887 55.96 -3.34 -11.99
C LYS A 887 56.93 -4.22 -11.20
#